data_26bf098833f6c23120ea6112a6c8f845
#
_entry.id   26bf098833f6c23120ea6112a6c8f845
#
_cell.length_a   1.000
_cell.length_b   1.000
_cell.length_c   1.000
_cell.angle_alpha   90.00
_cell.angle_beta   90.00
_cell.angle_gamma   90.00
#
_symmetry.space_group_name_H-M   'P 1'
#
loop_
_entity.id
_entity.type
_entity.pdbx_description
1 polymer ?
#
loop_
_entity_poly.entity_id
_entity_poly.type
_entity_poly.pdbx_seq_one_letter_code
_entity_poly.pdbx_strand_id
1 'polypeptide(L)'
;MTWPGWRHLPRESRDTLFLLGVIAWTVLPHTTHLPPWCSALTAIMLVWRGALAVRSAPLPGRWVLAAVLAAAVALTFATHRTLLGKEAGVTLLVVLVALKTLELRARRDAFAVFFLGFFLVLTHFLYSQSMAIAAAMLVSVWGLLAALVLAHMPVGQPSLLQAAALAGRFALFGAPVMALLFVLFPRVAPLWGMPGDAGATTGLSGTMRMGMIAELALDTSIAMRLRIVSGTPPAPEALYFRGPVLADFDGETWRVAGSRLPQRGASRANLRVEGEPVEIEVTLEPLRLATLPALEATPELPPLDGVRALRRDDLHWVTERPVAERLRYTAKSWPRFLHGPTEPDIRLEDELGLPPGFNPRLLAWAAALRREPRYALADAPTLAAMLMTRIRTEGYGYTLTPGVYDDDQSGDAIDEFWFDRKLGFCEHFAAAFVVAMRALDVPARIVTGYQGAERNPVDGSLVVRQSFAHAWAEYWQPGVGWRRADPTAAVAPDRIERSRALEASPGFVASAFGGFAPDALLRLRALWDATNNRWNQWVLNYSRSAQVDLLQRLGLQSPSWQDLVLLLLGIVSSLALLGAGWAWWDHRRSDPWLSAYARVRRAAAAHGVTAGDCTPPRTLAAALHARAGAAAEPVVAALHALDALRYARNDAPLARHATSAEARRLARAALQAMRPLFNLPLR
;
A
#
# COMPACT_ATOMS: atom_id res chain seq x y z
N MET A 1 1.30 30.65 30.14
CA MET A 1 0.02 29.91 30.11
C MET A 1 0.33 28.43 30.30
N THR A 2 0.17 27.93 31.52
CA THR A 2 0.33 26.49 31.84
C THR A 2 -0.88 25.72 31.31
N TRP A 3 -0.66 24.77 30.41
CA TRP A 3 -1.70 23.87 29.93
C TRP A 3 -2.22 23.01 31.10
N PRO A 4 -3.54 22.95 31.35
CA PRO A 4 -4.07 22.05 32.37
C PRO A 4 -3.68 20.62 32.01
N GLY A 5 -3.12 19.90 32.99
CA GLY A 5 -2.73 18.49 32.77
C GLY A 5 -3.91 17.68 32.24
N TRP A 6 -3.68 16.75 31.34
CA TRP A 6 -4.66 15.89 30.68
C TRP A 6 -5.74 15.29 31.62
N ARG A 7 -5.38 15.07 32.87
CA ARG A 7 -6.28 14.48 33.91
C ARG A 7 -7.33 15.47 34.47
N HIS A 8 -7.17 16.76 34.22
CA HIS A 8 -8.06 17.80 34.74
C HIS A 8 -9.03 18.35 33.70
N LEU A 9 -8.97 17.85 32.47
CA LEU A 9 -9.89 18.29 31.43
C LEU A 9 -11.29 17.70 31.61
N PRO A 10 -12.37 18.49 31.33
CA PRO A 10 -13.72 17.98 31.25
C PRO A 10 -13.78 16.80 30.28
N ARG A 11 -14.68 15.83 30.56
CA ARG A 11 -14.81 14.62 29.74
C ARG A 11 -15.02 14.93 28.25
N GLU A 12 -15.90 15.88 27.93
CA GLU A 12 -16.21 16.26 26.55
C GLU A 12 -14.97 16.82 25.82
N SER A 13 -14.16 17.64 26.50
CA SER A 13 -12.93 18.18 25.95
C SER A 13 -11.90 17.09 25.70
N ARG A 14 -11.74 16.16 26.65
CA ARG A 14 -10.83 15.03 26.55
C ARG A 14 -11.20 14.11 25.40
N ASP A 15 -12.49 13.72 25.29
CA ASP A 15 -13.01 12.81 24.28
C ASP A 15 -12.94 13.48 22.89
N THR A 16 -13.16 14.79 22.80
CA THR A 16 -12.97 15.57 21.57
C THR A 16 -11.48 15.60 21.16
N LEU A 17 -10.56 15.90 22.07
CA LEU A 17 -9.12 15.91 21.75
C LEU A 17 -8.62 14.54 21.30
N PHE A 18 -9.12 13.46 21.90
CA PHE A 18 -8.82 12.11 21.46
C PHE A 18 -9.28 11.88 20.02
N LEU A 19 -10.53 12.23 19.70
CA LEU A 19 -11.07 12.12 18.34
C LEU A 19 -10.27 12.94 17.33
N LEU A 20 -9.90 14.18 17.67
CA LEU A 20 -9.05 15.03 16.81
C LEU A 20 -7.67 14.40 16.57
N GLY A 21 -7.07 13.79 17.59
CA GLY A 21 -5.81 13.06 17.47
C GLY A 21 -5.93 11.86 16.53
N VAL A 22 -7.02 11.10 16.61
CA VAL A 22 -7.31 9.98 15.70
C VAL A 22 -7.49 10.46 14.26
N ILE A 23 -8.22 11.58 14.05
CA ILE A 23 -8.40 12.14 12.70
C ILE A 23 -7.06 12.67 12.17
N ALA A 24 -6.27 13.38 12.97
CA ALA A 24 -4.94 13.83 12.57
C ALA A 24 -4.04 12.66 12.15
N TRP A 25 -4.03 11.58 12.92
CA TRP A 25 -3.33 10.34 12.58
C TRP A 25 -3.84 9.75 11.25
N THR A 26 -5.16 9.71 11.06
CA THR A 26 -5.76 9.16 9.83
C THR A 26 -5.42 10.02 8.61
N VAL A 27 -5.35 11.34 8.74
CA VAL A 27 -4.99 12.26 7.63
C VAL A 27 -3.49 12.23 7.33
N LEU A 28 -2.64 11.96 8.32
CA LEU A 28 -1.18 12.08 8.19
C LEU A 28 -0.58 11.38 6.97
N PRO A 29 -0.91 10.11 6.63
CA PRO A 29 -0.37 9.47 5.43
C PRO A 29 -0.86 10.09 4.11
N HIS A 30 -1.99 10.83 4.11
CA HIS A 30 -2.46 11.52 2.91
C HIS A 30 -1.64 12.78 2.59
N THR A 31 -0.91 13.34 3.55
CA THR A 31 -0.17 14.61 3.36
C THR A 31 0.84 14.56 2.22
N THR A 32 1.35 13.37 1.86
CA THR A 32 2.25 13.16 0.72
C THR A 32 1.58 13.31 -0.65
N HIS A 33 0.24 13.23 -0.69
CA HIS A 33 -0.54 13.28 -1.93
C HIS A 33 -1.49 14.49 -1.98
N LEU A 34 -1.66 15.18 -0.86
CA LEU A 34 -2.51 16.35 -0.77
C LEU A 34 -1.77 17.63 -1.15
N PRO A 35 -2.46 18.61 -1.76
CA PRO A 35 -1.90 19.95 -1.93
C PRO A 35 -1.49 20.54 -0.57
N PRO A 36 -0.35 21.26 -0.47
CA PRO A 36 0.15 21.81 0.80
C PRO A 36 -0.88 22.69 1.54
N TRP A 37 -1.68 23.45 0.80
CA TRP A 37 -2.74 24.28 1.37
C TRP A 37 -3.82 23.45 2.09
N CYS A 38 -4.16 22.27 1.55
CA CYS A 38 -5.16 21.36 2.15
C CYS A 38 -4.66 20.81 3.48
N SER A 39 -3.42 20.36 3.54
CA SER A 39 -2.77 19.87 4.78
C SER A 39 -2.67 20.98 5.83
N ALA A 40 -2.27 22.19 5.42
CA ALA A 40 -2.19 23.36 6.32
C ALA A 40 -3.58 23.77 6.85
N LEU A 41 -4.59 23.86 5.98
CA LEU A 41 -5.95 24.19 6.37
C LEU A 41 -6.52 23.16 7.34
N THR A 42 -6.32 21.87 7.06
CA THR A 42 -6.76 20.77 7.95
C THR A 42 -6.09 20.87 9.32
N ALA A 43 -4.78 21.08 9.38
CA ALA A 43 -4.05 21.25 10.62
C ALA A 43 -4.57 22.46 11.42
N ILE A 44 -4.78 23.59 10.76
CA ILE A 44 -5.34 24.80 11.40
C ILE A 44 -6.72 24.51 11.99
N MET A 45 -7.61 23.84 11.25
CA MET A 45 -8.96 23.51 11.71
C MET A 45 -8.94 22.57 12.92
N LEU A 46 -8.09 21.52 12.90
CA LEU A 46 -7.97 20.58 14.02
C LEU A 46 -7.40 21.27 15.28
N VAL A 47 -6.37 22.11 15.12
CA VAL A 47 -5.80 22.89 16.22
C VAL A 47 -6.83 23.90 16.77
N TRP A 48 -7.55 24.59 15.90
CA TRP A 48 -8.61 25.53 16.29
C TRP A 48 -9.70 24.81 17.08
N ARG A 49 -10.19 23.68 16.59
CA ARG A 49 -11.18 22.87 17.32
C ARG A 49 -10.67 22.38 18.66
N GLY A 50 -9.41 21.94 18.72
CA GLY A 50 -8.76 21.55 19.98
C GLY A 50 -8.68 22.71 20.98
N ALA A 51 -8.27 23.90 20.54
CA ALA A 51 -8.23 25.11 21.37
C ALA A 51 -9.62 25.48 21.90
N LEU A 52 -10.67 25.41 21.07
CA LEU A 52 -12.05 25.66 21.50
C LEU A 52 -12.51 24.62 22.54
N ALA A 53 -12.13 23.32 22.36
CA ALA A 53 -12.47 22.26 23.32
C ALA A 53 -11.81 22.47 24.67
N VAL A 54 -10.52 22.86 24.71
CA VAL A 54 -9.78 23.12 25.98
C VAL A 54 -10.34 24.34 26.70
N ARG A 55 -10.72 25.38 25.95
CA ARG A 55 -11.25 26.63 26.51
C ARG A 55 -12.76 26.61 26.78
N SER A 56 -13.44 25.49 26.43
CA SER A 56 -14.90 25.39 26.47
C SER A 56 -15.58 26.55 25.74
N ALA A 57 -14.97 27.04 24.65
CA ALA A 57 -15.43 28.20 23.90
C ALA A 57 -16.52 27.81 22.89
N PRO A 58 -17.44 28.73 22.52
CA PRO A 58 -18.46 28.43 21.53
C PRO A 58 -17.87 28.11 20.16
N LEU A 59 -18.55 27.22 19.44
CA LEU A 59 -18.15 26.82 18.09
C LEU A 59 -18.45 27.93 17.07
N PRO A 60 -17.70 28.00 15.95
CA PRO A 60 -17.89 29.02 14.92
C PRO A 60 -19.29 28.96 14.32
N GLY A 61 -19.75 30.10 13.83
CA GLY A 61 -21.06 30.22 13.18
C GLY A 61 -21.09 29.54 11.81
N ARG A 62 -22.29 29.14 11.37
CA ARG A 62 -22.51 28.45 10.09
C ARG A 62 -21.97 29.20 8.88
N TRP A 63 -21.97 30.52 8.90
CA TRP A 63 -21.48 31.35 7.81
C TRP A 63 -19.95 31.30 7.66
N VAL A 64 -19.21 31.20 8.78
CA VAL A 64 -17.75 31.02 8.76
C VAL A 64 -17.41 29.66 8.15
N LEU A 65 -18.11 28.60 8.55
CA LEU A 65 -17.91 27.26 8.00
C LEU A 65 -18.26 27.18 6.52
N ALA A 66 -19.35 27.83 6.11
CA ALA A 66 -19.74 27.92 4.70
C ALA A 66 -18.70 28.68 3.86
N ALA A 67 -18.15 29.77 4.39
CA ALA A 67 -17.07 30.53 3.72
C ALA A 67 -15.79 29.69 3.57
N VAL A 68 -15.38 28.95 4.61
CA VAL A 68 -14.20 28.06 4.56
C VAL A 68 -14.44 26.92 3.56
N LEU A 69 -15.65 26.33 3.53
CA LEU A 69 -15.99 25.30 2.56
C LEU A 69 -15.95 25.84 1.13
N ALA A 70 -16.54 27.01 0.88
CA ALA A 70 -16.54 27.65 -0.44
C ALA A 70 -15.10 27.95 -0.90
N ALA A 71 -14.25 28.46 -0.02
CA ALA A 71 -12.84 28.70 -0.29
C ALA A 71 -12.10 27.39 -0.61
N ALA A 72 -12.35 26.31 0.14
CA ALA A 72 -11.74 25.01 -0.10
C ALA A 72 -12.17 24.40 -1.45
N VAL A 73 -13.44 24.52 -1.82
CA VAL A 73 -13.95 24.09 -3.13
C VAL A 73 -13.28 24.88 -4.26
N ALA A 74 -13.18 26.21 -4.12
CA ALA A 74 -12.53 27.08 -5.09
C ALA A 74 -11.02 26.73 -5.23
N LEU A 75 -10.30 26.53 -4.12
CA LEU A 75 -8.90 26.11 -4.14
C LEU A 75 -8.71 24.71 -4.74
N THR A 76 -9.62 23.77 -4.46
CA THR A 76 -9.60 22.43 -5.07
C THR A 76 -9.74 22.53 -6.57
N PHE A 77 -10.71 23.33 -7.05
CA PHE A 77 -10.89 23.56 -8.49
C PHE A 77 -9.69 24.26 -9.12
N ALA A 78 -9.12 25.26 -8.44
CA ALA A 78 -7.92 25.96 -8.94
C ALA A 78 -6.71 25.02 -9.06
N THR A 79 -6.54 24.09 -8.09
CA THR A 79 -5.39 23.16 -8.04
C THR A 79 -5.55 22.00 -9.03
N HIS A 80 -6.72 21.35 -9.03
CA HIS A 80 -6.94 20.13 -9.81
C HIS A 80 -7.63 20.37 -11.15
N ARG A 81 -8.11 21.59 -11.42
CA ARG A 81 -8.91 21.98 -12.61
C ARG A 81 -10.20 21.17 -12.81
N THR A 82 -10.56 20.36 -11.82
CA THR A 82 -11.78 19.54 -11.77
C THR A 82 -12.22 19.34 -10.32
N LEU A 83 -13.51 19.13 -10.11
CA LEU A 83 -14.05 18.69 -8.80
C LEU A 83 -14.34 17.19 -8.78
N LEU A 84 -14.23 16.53 -9.94
CA LEU A 84 -14.45 15.09 -10.09
C LEU A 84 -13.11 14.40 -10.28
N GLY A 85 -12.98 13.22 -9.66
CA GLY A 85 -11.76 12.42 -9.74
C GLY A 85 -11.14 12.12 -8.36
N LYS A 86 -10.16 11.25 -8.35
CA LYS A 86 -9.52 10.72 -7.14
C LYS A 86 -8.89 11.85 -6.29
N GLU A 87 -8.07 12.68 -6.91
CA GLU A 87 -7.30 13.73 -6.22
C GLU A 87 -8.22 14.81 -5.62
N ALA A 88 -9.13 15.35 -6.45
CA ALA A 88 -10.07 16.36 -6.01
C ALA A 88 -11.05 15.82 -4.94
N GLY A 89 -11.54 14.59 -5.12
CA GLY A 89 -12.46 13.94 -4.18
C GLY A 89 -11.83 13.71 -2.81
N VAL A 90 -10.59 13.22 -2.75
CA VAL A 90 -9.88 13.00 -1.48
C VAL A 90 -9.54 14.34 -0.81
N THR A 91 -9.11 15.35 -1.59
CA THR A 91 -8.84 16.70 -1.07
C THR A 91 -10.09 17.28 -0.41
N LEU A 92 -11.26 17.23 -1.07
CA LEU A 92 -12.53 17.68 -0.51
C LEU A 92 -12.96 16.85 0.71
N LEU A 93 -12.77 15.54 0.69
CA LEU A 93 -13.09 14.67 1.82
C LEU A 93 -12.30 15.03 3.08
N VAL A 94 -10.99 15.25 2.95
CA VAL A 94 -10.13 15.64 4.08
C VAL A 94 -10.57 16.97 4.68
N VAL A 95 -10.83 17.97 3.83
CA VAL A 95 -11.36 19.27 4.31
C VAL A 95 -12.72 19.11 4.97
N LEU A 96 -13.62 18.28 4.40
CA LEU A 96 -14.94 18.04 4.95
C LEU A 96 -14.89 17.37 6.33
N VAL A 97 -14.00 16.35 6.51
CA VAL A 97 -13.77 15.73 7.82
C VAL A 97 -13.35 16.78 8.84
N ALA A 98 -12.37 17.63 8.49
CA ALA A 98 -11.87 18.66 9.39
C ALA A 98 -12.94 19.73 9.72
N LEU A 99 -13.72 20.19 8.73
CA LEU A 99 -14.85 21.08 8.93
C LEU A 99 -15.93 20.49 9.84
N LYS A 100 -16.23 19.20 9.66
CA LYS A 100 -17.24 18.52 10.49
C LYS A 100 -16.82 18.42 11.95
N THR A 101 -15.53 18.44 12.28
CA THR A 101 -15.08 18.52 13.68
C THR A 101 -15.44 19.85 14.32
N LEU A 102 -15.50 20.96 13.56
CA LEU A 102 -15.93 22.30 14.02
C LEU A 102 -17.45 22.42 14.18
N GLU A 103 -18.23 21.46 13.67
CA GLU A 103 -19.70 21.39 13.83
C GLU A 103 -20.14 20.47 14.98
N LEU A 104 -19.23 19.79 15.67
CA LEU A 104 -19.52 18.81 16.73
C LEU A 104 -20.23 19.48 17.93
N ARG A 105 -21.58 19.53 17.90
CA ARG A 105 -22.45 20.06 18.99
C ARG A 105 -23.23 18.95 19.69
N ALA A 106 -23.59 17.90 18.96
CA ALA A 106 -24.41 16.81 19.44
C ALA A 106 -23.79 15.45 19.06
N ARG A 107 -24.24 14.39 19.70
CA ARG A 107 -23.84 13.00 19.36
C ARG A 107 -24.09 12.65 17.89
N ARG A 108 -25.17 13.14 17.32
CA ARG A 108 -25.50 12.96 15.90
C ARG A 108 -24.38 13.47 15.00
N ASP A 109 -23.77 14.60 15.33
CA ASP A 109 -22.70 15.20 14.52
C ASP A 109 -21.43 14.34 14.60
N ALA A 110 -21.17 13.68 15.73
CA ALA A 110 -20.05 12.75 15.88
C ALA A 110 -20.18 11.54 14.94
N PHE A 111 -21.38 11.04 14.68
CA PHE A 111 -21.56 9.94 13.71
C PHE A 111 -21.15 10.32 12.30
N ALA A 112 -21.41 11.56 11.87
CA ALA A 112 -20.98 12.05 10.57
C ALA A 112 -19.43 12.05 10.49
N VAL A 113 -18.75 12.49 11.56
CA VAL A 113 -17.28 12.47 11.62
C VAL A 113 -16.73 11.04 11.61
N PHE A 114 -17.34 10.10 12.35
CA PHE A 114 -16.95 8.70 12.32
C PHE A 114 -17.14 8.09 10.93
N PHE A 115 -18.29 8.29 10.29
CA PHE A 115 -18.55 7.79 8.94
C PHE A 115 -17.53 8.33 7.92
N LEU A 116 -17.30 9.64 7.93
CA LEU A 116 -16.30 10.27 7.07
C LEU A 116 -14.88 9.78 7.39
N GLY A 117 -14.57 9.57 8.67
CA GLY A 117 -13.29 9.01 9.11
C GLY A 117 -13.05 7.59 8.59
N PHE A 118 -14.03 6.70 8.69
CA PHE A 118 -13.95 5.36 8.12
C PHE A 118 -13.86 5.40 6.59
N PHE A 119 -14.57 6.31 5.95
CA PHE A 119 -14.46 6.48 4.50
C PHE A 119 -13.06 6.99 4.10
N LEU A 120 -12.49 7.90 4.88
CA LEU A 120 -11.12 8.38 4.68
C LEU A 120 -10.07 7.25 4.82
N VAL A 121 -10.28 6.31 5.75
CA VAL A 121 -9.44 5.10 5.85
C VAL A 121 -9.43 4.32 4.55
N LEU A 122 -10.61 4.15 3.91
CA LEU A 122 -10.70 3.41 2.65
C LEU A 122 -9.97 4.13 1.50
N THR A 123 -9.98 5.47 1.47
CA THR A 123 -9.34 6.23 0.40
C THR A 123 -7.83 6.11 0.37
N HIS A 124 -7.17 5.71 1.48
CA HIS A 124 -5.73 5.44 1.49
C HIS A 124 -5.34 4.33 0.52
N PHE A 125 -6.18 3.30 0.40
CA PHE A 125 -5.90 2.16 -0.48
C PHE A 125 -5.99 2.51 -1.97
N LEU A 126 -6.51 3.71 -2.32
CA LEU A 126 -6.45 4.26 -3.68
C LEU A 126 -5.04 4.75 -4.06
N TYR A 127 -4.18 5.02 -3.08
CA TYR A 127 -2.81 5.52 -3.28
C TYR A 127 -1.75 4.46 -3.02
N SER A 128 -1.91 3.69 -1.95
CA SER A 128 -0.92 2.67 -1.57
C SER A 128 -1.58 1.50 -0.86
N GLN A 129 -1.16 0.29 -1.23
CA GLN A 129 -1.57 -0.96 -0.58
C GLN A 129 -0.42 -1.57 0.23
N SER A 130 0.58 -0.78 0.60
CA SER A 130 1.73 -1.23 1.38
C SER A 130 1.32 -1.70 2.77
N MET A 131 2.09 -2.64 3.32
CA MET A 131 1.88 -3.15 4.69
C MET A 131 1.92 -2.02 5.74
N ALA A 132 2.77 -1.00 5.54
CA ALA A 132 2.86 0.15 6.45
C ALA A 132 1.56 0.95 6.49
N ILE A 133 0.97 1.23 5.32
CA ILE A 133 -0.33 1.90 5.23
C ILE A 133 -1.42 1.04 5.85
N ALA A 134 -1.45 -0.27 5.58
CA ALA A 134 -2.42 -1.18 6.20
C ALA A 134 -2.32 -1.17 7.72
N ALA A 135 -1.11 -1.20 8.30
CA ALA A 135 -0.90 -1.10 9.74
C ALA A 135 -1.36 0.26 10.31
N ALA A 136 -1.04 1.37 9.63
CA ALA A 136 -1.50 2.70 10.01
C ALA A 136 -3.04 2.79 10.00
N MET A 137 -3.69 2.18 8.99
CA MET A 137 -5.15 2.15 8.89
C MET A 137 -5.81 1.26 9.95
N LEU A 138 -5.18 0.16 10.36
CA LEU A 138 -5.63 -0.62 11.51
C LEU A 138 -5.65 0.21 12.80
N VAL A 139 -4.60 1.02 13.03
CA VAL A 139 -4.56 1.96 14.16
C VAL A 139 -5.67 3.01 14.04
N SER A 140 -5.91 3.54 12.83
CA SER A 140 -7.00 4.50 12.58
C SER A 140 -8.38 3.89 12.90
N VAL A 141 -8.66 2.68 12.40
CA VAL A 141 -9.90 1.95 12.67
C VAL A 141 -10.07 1.70 14.16
N TRP A 142 -9.02 1.24 14.83
CA TRP A 142 -9.04 1.02 16.28
C TRP A 142 -9.32 2.31 17.06
N GLY A 143 -8.66 3.41 16.68
CA GLY A 143 -8.88 4.74 17.28
C GLY A 143 -10.30 5.26 17.07
N LEU A 144 -10.85 5.14 15.84
CA LEU A 144 -12.22 5.51 15.51
C LEU A 144 -13.24 4.67 16.28
N LEU A 145 -13.02 3.34 16.40
CA LEU A 145 -13.86 2.45 17.22
C LEU A 145 -13.79 2.83 18.71
N ALA A 146 -12.62 3.16 19.23
CA ALA A 146 -12.47 3.61 20.61
C ALA A 146 -13.21 4.93 20.86
N ALA A 147 -13.11 5.88 19.93
CA ALA A 147 -13.87 7.13 20.00
C ALA A 147 -15.39 6.91 19.88
N LEU A 148 -15.82 5.97 19.05
CA LEU A 148 -17.22 5.55 18.92
C LEU A 148 -17.75 4.92 20.23
N VAL A 149 -16.95 4.08 20.89
CA VAL A 149 -17.27 3.51 22.21
C VAL A 149 -17.46 4.62 23.25
N LEU A 150 -16.56 5.62 23.30
CA LEU A 150 -16.69 6.77 24.19
C LEU A 150 -17.99 7.56 23.95
N ALA A 151 -18.34 7.77 22.68
CA ALA A 151 -19.57 8.46 22.30
C ALA A 151 -20.84 7.72 22.72
N HIS A 152 -20.79 6.36 22.79
CA HIS A 152 -21.92 5.53 23.21
C HIS A 152 -22.05 5.31 24.71
N MET A 153 -21.05 5.66 25.50
CA MET A 153 -21.10 5.54 26.96
C MET A 153 -21.63 6.84 27.59
N PRO A 154 -22.96 7.01 27.83
CA PRO A 154 -23.53 8.29 28.25
C PRO A 154 -23.23 8.64 29.71
N VAL A 155 -23.00 7.65 30.57
CA VAL A 155 -22.84 7.81 32.01
C VAL A 155 -21.45 7.35 32.46
N GLY A 156 -20.89 8.03 33.46
CA GLY A 156 -19.57 7.71 34.01
C GLY A 156 -18.41 8.45 33.33
N GLN A 157 -17.21 8.17 33.77
CA GLN A 157 -15.96 8.69 33.21
C GLN A 157 -15.07 7.51 32.76
N PRO A 158 -15.40 6.83 31.65
CA PRO A 158 -14.57 5.74 31.17
C PRO A 158 -13.17 6.27 30.83
N SER A 159 -12.13 5.52 31.20
CA SER A 159 -10.77 5.87 30.79
C SER A 159 -10.60 5.58 29.28
N LEU A 160 -9.71 6.33 28.62
CA LEU A 160 -9.39 6.07 27.20
C LEU A 160 -8.88 4.65 26.99
N LEU A 161 -8.12 4.12 27.96
CA LEU A 161 -7.62 2.74 27.92
C LEU A 161 -8.74 1.69 27.96
N GLN A 162 -9.78 1.92 28.78
CA GLN A 162 -10.96 1.03 28.83
C GLN A 162 -11.71 1.04 27.51
N ALA A 163 -11.90 2.22 26.90
CA ALA A 163 -12.54 2.34 25.59
C ALA A 163 -11.70 1.68 24.48
N ALA A 164 -10.40 1.90 24.50
CA ALA A 164 -9.46 1.29 23.55
C ALA A 164 -9.41 -0.25 23.71
N ALA A 165 -9.41 -0.76 24.95
CA ALA A 165 -9.45 -2.20 25.21
C ALA A 165 -10.76 -2.84 24.74
N LEU A 166 -11.89 -2.15 24.93
CA LEU A 166 -13.19 -2.63 24.45
C LEU A 166 -13.27 -2.61 22.92
N ALA A 167 -12.79 -1.53 22.28
CA ALA A 167 -12.68 -1.44 20.83
C ALA A 167 -11.77 -2.54 20.25
N GLY A 168 -10.63 -2.81 20.92
CA GLY A 168 -9.73 -3.90 20.54
C GLY A 168 -10.40 -5.28 20.63
N ARG A 169 -11.19 -5.52 21.66
CA ARG A 169 -11.99 -6.77 21.76
C ARG A 169 -12.99 -6.90 20.61
N PHE A 170 -13.72 -5.84 20.28
CA PHE A 170 -14.65 -5.86 19.13
C PHE A 170 -13.93 -6.11 17.82
N ALA A 171 -12.78 -5.44 17.59
CA ALA A 171 -11.96 -5.67 16.41
C ALA A 171 -11.46 -7.12 16.34
N LEU A 172 -11.02 -7.69 17.47
CA LEU A 172 -10.57 -9.08 17.54
C LEU A 172 -11.69 -10.08 17.27
N PHE A 173 -12.90 -9.84 17.77
CA PHE A 173 -14.06 -10.68 17.46
C PHE A 173 -14.52 -10.53 15.99
N GLY A 174 -14.31 -9.36 15.37
CA GLY A 174 -14.60 -9.15 13.96
C GLY A 174 -13.53 -9.73 13.02
N ALA A 175 -12.30 -9.92 13.49
CA ALA A 175 -11.18 -10.37 12.68
C ALA A 175 -11.41 -11.73 11.97
N PRO A 176 -11.98 -12.78 12.60
CA PRO A 176 -12.27 -14.03 11.92
C PRO A 176 -13.29 -13.86 10.78
N VAL A 177 -14.31 -13.02 10.97
CA VAL A 177 -15.33 -12.72 9.95
C VAL A 177 -14.68 -11.95 8.80
N MET A 178 -13.82 -10.99 9.10
CA MET A 178 -13.05 -10.25 8.09
C MET A 178 -12.13 -11.18 7.29
N ALA A 179 -11.42 -12.09 7.94
CA ALA A 179 -10.56 -13.06 7.28
C ALA A 179 -11.38 -13.99 6.37
N LEU A 180 -12.53 -14.46 6.84
CA LEU A 180 -13.47 -15.28 6.06
C LEU A 180 -13.95 -14.53 4.81
N LEU A 181 -14.41 -13.28 4.99
CA LEU A 181 -14.82 -12.42 3.88
C LEU A 181 -13.67 -12.18 2.89
N PHE A 182 -12.46 -11.93 3.37
CA PHE A 182 -11.30 -11.74 2.52
C PHE A 182 -11.01 -12.97 1.65
N VAL A 183 -11.11 -14.17 2.22
CA VAL A 183 -10.83 -15.44 1.51
C VAL A 183 -11.94 -15.81 0.55
N LEU A 184 -13.20 -15.67 0.94
CA LEU A 184 -14.36 -16.19 0.19
C LEU A 184 -15.06 -15.15 -0.68
N PHE A 185 -14.89 -13.83 -0.43
CA PHE A 185 -15.55 -12.81 -1.24
C PHE A 185 -15.04 -12.87 -2.70
N PRO A 186 -15.94 -13.05 -3.69
CA PRO A 186 -15.53 -13.19 -5.08
C PRO A 186 -14.74 -12.00 -5.59
N ARG A 187 -13.56 -12.25 -6.15
CA ARG A 187 -12.73 -11.21 -6.79
C ARG A 187 -13.27 -10.93 -8.19
N VAL A 188 -14.12 -9.93 -8.31
CA VAL A 188 -14.58 -9.42 -9.61
C VAL A 188 -13.65 -8.31 -10.07
N ALA A 189 -13.35 -8.29 -11.37
CA ALA A 189 -12.61 -7.17 -11.96
C ALA A 189 -13.41 -5.87 -11.77
N PRO A 190 -12.75 -4.72 -11.53
CA PRO A 190 -13.43 -3.44 -11.38
C PRO A 190 -14.34 -3.16 -12.59
N LEU A 191 -15.61 -2.92 -12.35
CA LEU A 191 -16.60 -2.63 -13.40
C LEU A 191 -16.40 -1.25 -14.05
N TRP A 192 -15.58 -0.40 -13.42
CA TRP A 192 -15.19 0.93 -13.93
C TRP A 192 -13.68 0.91 -14.17
N GLY A 193 -13.26 1.37 -15.36
CA GLY A 193 -11.85 1.63 -15.63
C GLY A 193 -11.35 2.70 -14.64
N MET A 194 -10.23 2.44 -13.96
CA MET A 194 -9.59 3.47 -13.16
C MET A 194 -9.18 4.60 -14.10
N PRO A 195 -9.53 5.88 -13.81
CA PRO A 195 -9.00 6.99 -14.58
C PRO A 195 -7.47 6.94 -14.55
N GLY A 196 -6.84 6.85 -15.73
CA GLY A 196 -5.40 6.88 -15.82
C GLY A 196 -4.90 8.24 -15.31
N ASP A 197 -4.08 8.23 -14.26
CA ASP A 197 -3.33 9.42 -13.87
C ASP A 197 -2.36 9.76 -15.00
N ALA A 198 -2.64 10.83 -15.73
CA ALA A 198 -1.85 11.30 -16.87
C ALA A 198 -0.51 11.95 -16.48
N GLY A 199 0.03 11.65 -15.29
CA GLY A 199 1.18 12.38 -14.75
C GLY A 199 2.23 11.58 -13.99
N ALA A 200 2.15 10.25 -13.89
CA ALA A 200 3.18 9.49 -13.19
C ALA A 200 4.26 9.03 -14.18
N THR A 201 5.39 9.70 -14.19
CA THR A 201 6.62 9.24 -14.82
C THR A 201 7.09 7.97 -14.12
N THR A 202 7.00 6.85 -14.80
CA THR A 202 7.52 5.56 -14.34
C THR A 202 8.93 5.33 -14.87
N GLY A 203 9.67 4.48 -14.20
CA GLY A 203 11.07 4.20 -14.39
C GLY A 203 11.58 3.84 -15.78
N LEU A 204 10.73 3.34 -16.63
CA LEU A 204 11.05 3.06 -18.03
C LEU A 204 10.02 3.77 -18.89
N SER A 205 10.44 4.47 -19.92
CA SER A 205 9.55 5.07 -20.90
C SER A 205 9.81 4.50 -22.30
N GLY A 206 8.85 4.61 -23.19
CA GLY A 206 9.04 4.30 -24.62
C GLY A 206 9.92 5.33 -25.35
N THR A 207 10.41 6.31 -24.63
CA THR A 207 11.30 7.38 -25.11
C THR A 207 12.43 7.60 -24.12
N MET A 208 13.59 8.05 -24.58
CA MET A 208 14.74 8.38 -23.75
C MET A 208 15.42 9.66 -24.28
N ARG A 209 15.62 10.61 -23.37
CA ARG A 209 16.55 11.74 -23.56
C ARG A 209 17.66 11.64 -22.52
N MET A 210 18.81 12.22 -22.80
CA MET A 210 19.88 12.31 -21.81
C MET A 210 19.40 13.04 -20.54
N GLY A 211 19.65 12.48 -19.36
CA GLY A 211 19.20 12.98 -18.05
C GLY A 211 17.94 12.31 -17.48
N MET A 212 17.14 11.59 -18.27
CA MET A 212 15.88 11.01 -17.79
C MET A 212 16.06 9.80 -16.85
N ILE A 213 17.01 8.92 -17.12
CA ILE A 213 17.22 7.71 -16.28
C ILE A 213 17.93 8.06 -14.98
N ALA A 214 18.75 9.12 -14.99
CA ALA A 214 19.42 9.59 -13.78
C ALA A 214 18.45 9.97 -12.65
N GLU A 215 17.28 10.54 -12.98
CA GLU A 215 16.23 10.84 -11.99
C GLU A 215 15.68 9.57 -11.33
N LEU A 216 15.59 8.48 -12.08
CA LEU A 216 15.08 7.20 -11.58
C LEU A 216 16.08 6.48 -10.68
N ALA A 217 17.36 6.70 -10.89
CA ALA A 217 18.40 6.12 -10.06
C ALA A 217 18.33 6.58 -8.59
N LEU A 218 17.61 7.66 -8.31
CA LEU A 218 17.31 8.15 -6.96
C LEU A 218 16.11 7.46 -6.32
N ASP A 219 15.26 6.77 -7.10
CA ASP A 219 14.09 6.07 -6.59
C ASP A 219 14.46 4.68 -6.06
N THR A 220 14.42 4.50 -4.77
CA THR A 220 14.70 3.23 -4.08
C THR A 220 13.48 2.31 -3.98
N SER A 221 12.34 2.69 -4.55
CA SER A 221 11.15 1.83 -4.56
C SER A 221 11.40 0.55 -5.35
N ILE A 222 10.62 -0.48 -5.05
CA ILE A 222 10.79 -1.78 -5.69
C ILE A 222 10.06 -1.76 -7.02
N ALA A 223 10.77 -2.11 -8.11
CA ALA A 223 10.21 -2.30 -9.44
C ALA A 223 9.66 -3.73 -9.59
N MET A 224 10.42 -4.72 -9.17
CA MET A 224 9.98 -6.13 -9.21
C MET A 224 10.72 -6.98 -8.18
N ARG A 225 10.13 -8.12 -7.84
CA ARG A 225 10.73 -9.17 -7.03
C ARG A 225 10.80 -10.46 -7.83
N LEU A 226 11.87 -11.19 -7.63
CA LEU A 226 12.16 -12.40 -8.38
C LEU A 226 12.39 -13.55 -7.41
N ARG A 227 11.84 -14.70 -7.74
CA ARG A 227 12.13 -15.95 -7.06
C ARG A 227 12.57 -16.96 -8.08
N ILE A 228 13.75 -17.53 -7.92
CA ILE A 228 14.23 -18.63 -8.76
C ILE A 228 13.40 -19.85 -8.40
N VAL A 229 12.69 -20.40 -9.40
CA VAL A 229 11.86 -21.61 -9.25
C VAL A 229 12.68 -22.84 -9.56
N SER A 230 13.46 -22.81 -10.66
CA SER A 230 14.35 -23.89 -11.07
C SER A 230 15.53 -23.36 -11.90
N GLY A 231 16.59 -24.15 -12.02
CA GLY A 231 17.82 -23.80 -12.73
C GLY A 231 18.86 -23.10 -11.84
N THR A 232 20.04 -22.84 -12.41
CA THR A 232 21.12 -22.15 -11.70
C THR A 232 20.89 -20.64 -11.73
N PRO A 233 20.91 -19.95 -10.59
CA PRO A 233 20.80 -18.50 -10.55
C PRO A 233 21.83 -17.84 -11.46
N PRO A 234 21.44 -16.92 -12.35
CA PRO A 234 22.40 -16.18 -13.18
C PRO A 234 23.34 -15.35 -12.31
N ALA A 235 24.57 -15.19 -12.78
CA ALA A 235 25.50 -14.27 -12.15
C ALA A 235 24.99 -12.82 -12.24
N PRO A 236 25.36 -11.92 -11.30
CA PRO A 236 24.86 -10.54 -11.27
C PRO A 236 25.04 -9.78 -12.59
N GLU A 237 26.16 -10.00 -13.28
CA GLU A 237 26.46 -9.42 -14.60
C GLU A 237 25.58 -9.94 -15.74
N ALA A 238 24.83 -11.03 -15.52
CA ALA A 238 23.89 -11.57 -16.49
C ALA A 238 22.42 -11.19 -16.21
N LEU A 239 22.15 -10.44 -15.11
CA LEU A 239 20.80 -10.05 -14.71
C LEU A 239 20.36 -8.77 -15.47
N TYR A 240 20.08 -8.92 -16.76
CA TYR A 240 19.47 -7.88 -17.59
C TYR A 240 18.00 -8.20 -17.84
N PHE A 241 17.14 -7.31 -17.38
CA PHE A 241 15.69 -7.40 -17.58
C PHE A 241 15.31 -6.43 -18.69
N ARG A 242 15.09 -6.97 -19.87
CA ARG A 242 14.79 -6.22 -21.08
C ARG A 242 13.43 -5.54 -21.01
N GLY A 243 13.42 -4.25 -21.30
CA GLY A 243 12.24 -3.42 -21.52
C GLY A 243 12.21 -2.88 -22.95
N PRO A 244 11.79 -1.62 -23.16
CA PRO A 244 11.73 -0.99 -24.47
C PRO A 244 13.07 -0.96 -25.20
N VAL A 245 13.03 -1.26 -26.52
CA VAL A 245 14.16 -1.14 -27.44
C VAL A 245 13.95 0.12 -28.28
N LEU A 246 14.92 1.04 -28.24
CA LEU A 246 14.86 2.36 -28.86
C LEU A 246 15.82 2.39 -30.05
N ALA A 247 15.26 2.50 -31.23
CA ALA A 247 16.02 2.51 -32.47
C ALA A 247 15.83 3.81 -33.28
N ASP A 248 14.70 4.50 -33.11
CA ASP A 248 14.43 5.76 -33.79
C ASP A 248 15.03 6.93 -33.01
N PHE A 249 15.87 7.73 -33.69
CA PHE A 249 16.60 8.86 -33.11
C PHE A 249 16.40 10.12 -33.93
N ASP A 250 15.87 11.17 -33.31
CA ASP A 250 15.61 12.46 -33.98
C ASP A 250 16.73 13.51 -33.78
N GLY A 251 17.82 13.17 -33.11
CA GLY A 251 18.91 14.07 -32.74
C GLY A 251 18.99 14.33 -31.24
N GLU A 252 17.89 14.30 -30.54
CA GLU A 252 17.80 14.52 -29.09
C GLU A 252 17.15 13.37 -28.35
N THR A 253 16.08 12.82 -28.94
CA THR A 253 15.21 11.82 -28.28
C THR A 253 15.26 10.50 -29.01
N TRP A 254 15.50 9.46 -28.25
CA TRP A 254 15.37 8.08 -28.69
C TRP A 254 13.96 7.58 -28.47
N ARG A 255 13.39 6.85 -29.45
CA ARG A 255 12.04 6.27 -29.39
C ARG A 255 12.04 4.81 -29.80
N VAL A 256 11.03 4.10 -29.34
CA VAL A 256 10.72 2.78 -29.88
C VAL A 256 10.38 2.95 -31.35
N ALA A 257 11.07 2.19 -32.23
CA ALA A 257 10.81 2.22 -33.66
C ALA A 257 9.32 2.02 -33.92
N GLY A 258 8.76 2.87 -34.80
CA GLY A 258 7.33 2.94 -35.11
C GLY A 258 6.75 1.57 -35.44
N SER A 259 5.52 1.41 -35.08
CA SER A 259 4.65 0.22 -35.12
C SER A 259 4.94 -0.78 -36.24
N ARG A 260 5.96 -1.60 -36.05
CA ARG A 260 6.00 -2.90 -36.70
C ARG A 260 5.30 -3.87 -35.75
N LEU A 261 3.95 -3.82 -35.79
CA LEU A 261 3.15 -4.89 -35.15
C LEU A 261 3.70 -6.22 -35.65
N PRO A 262 3.89 -7.22 -34.77
CA PRO A 262 4.29 -8.54 -35.20
C PRO A 262 3.26 -9.01 -36.22
N GLN A 263 3.66 -9.15 -37.49
CA GLN A 263 2.81 -9.76 -38.49
C GLN A 263 2.54 -11.19 -37.99
N ARG A 264 1.28 -11.57 -37.93
CA ARG A 264 0.88 -12.95 -37.64
C ARG A 264 1.64 -13.86 -38.60
N GLY A 265 2.61 -14.63 -38.11
CA GLY A 265 3.49 -15.48 -38.89
C GLY A 265 4.91 -14.94 -39.07
N ALA A 266 5.28 -13.79 -38.55
CA ALA A 266 6.67 -13.33 -38.52
C ALA A 266 7.52 -14.38 -37.75
N SER A 267 8.56 -14.84 -38.41
CA SER A 267 9.63 -15.69 -37.96
C SER A 267 9.86 -15.55 -36.47
N ARG A 268 9.87 -16.68 -35.77
CA ARG A 268 10.52 -16.77 -34.44
C ARG A 268 11.86 -16.06 -34.58
N ALA A 269 11.99 -14.89 -33.98
CA ALA A 269 13.08 -13.92 -34.19
C ALA A 269 14.45 -14.59 -34.10
N ASN A 270 14.89 -15.34 -35.04
CA ASN A 270 16.10 -16.16 -35.10
C ASN A 270 16.79 -16.39 -33.74
N LEU A 271 15.96 -16.54 -32.68
CA LEU A 271 16.43 -16.70 -31.31
C LEU A 271 17.02 -18.10 -31.16
N ARG A 272 18.30 -18.12 -30.91
CA ARG A 272 19.08 -19.33 -30.62
C ARG A 272 19.50 -19.27 -29.17
N VAL A 273 19.06 -20.19 -28.37
CA VAL A 273 19.35 -20.28 -26.93
C VAL A 273 20.34 -21.40 -26.65
N GLU A 274 21.19 -21.21 -25.68
CA GLU A 274 22.25 -22.15 -25.30
C GLU A 274 22.19 -22.46 -23.81
N GLY A 275 22.37 -23.74 -23.47
CA GLY A 275 22.39 -24.23 -22.09
C GLY A 275 20.99 -24.47 -21.51
N GLU A 276 20.96 -24.65 -20.20
CA GLU A 276 19.70 -24.87 -19.46
C GLU A 276 18.99 -23.57 -19.14
N PRO A 277 17.64 -23.55 -19.18
CA PRO A 277 16.89 -22.37 -18.81
C PRO A 277 16.89 -22.16 -17.30
N VAL A 278 16.71 -20.90 -16.92
CA VAL A 278 16.37 -20.51 -15.55
C VAL A 278 14.89 -20.16 -15.52
N GLU A 279 14.16 -20.79 -14.62
CA GLU A 279 12.74 -20.48 -14.40
C GLU A 279 12.62 -19.50 -13.24
N ILE A 280 12.03 -18.35 -13.52
CA ILE A 280 11.94 -17.23 -12.57
C ILE A 280 10.47 -16.84 -12.43
N GLU A 281 9.99 -16.80 -11.20
CA GLU A 281 8.73 -16.16 -10.85
C GLU A 281 8.99 -14.67 -10.59
N VAL A 282 8.30 -13.83 -11.34
CA VAL A 282 8.40 -12.37 -11.25
C VAL A 282 7.12 -11.81 -10.64
N THR A 283 7.28 -10.99 -9.60
CA THR A 283 6.22 -10.13 -9.09
C THR A 283 6.54 -8.70 -9.47
N LEU A 284 5.88 -8.20 -10.49
CA LEU A 284 6.08 -6.87 -11.06
C LEU A 284 5.18 -5.86 -10.35
N GLU A 285 5.74 -4.77 -9.86
CA GLU A 285 4.97 -3.64 -9.37
C GLU A 285 4.35 -2.85 -10.55
N PRO A 286 3.29 -2.05 -10.34
CA PRO A 286 2.65 -1.28 -11.40
C PRO A 286 3.64 -0.34 -12.11
N LEU A 287 4.02 -0.63 -13.33
CA LEU A 287 4.92 0.22 -14.14
C LEU A 287 4.17 1.31 -14.90
N ARG A 288 2.85 1.16 -15.10
CA ARG A 288 2.02 2.03 -15.93
C ARG A 288 2.50 2.16 -17.38
N LEU A 289 3.29 1.21 -17.83
CA LEU A 289 3.78 1.05 -19.18
C LEU A 289 3.22 -0.22 -19.80
N ALA A 290 3.07 -0.23 -21.11
CA ALA A 290 2.68 -1.41 -21.86
C ALA A 290 3.88 -2.35 -22.11
N THR A 291 4.64 -2.65 -21.05
CA THR A 291 5.84 -3.49 -21.13
C THR A 291 5.94 -4.45 -19.94
N LEU A 292 6.50 -5.63 -20.19
CA LEU A 292 6.88 -6.60 -19.16
C LEU A 292 8.40 -6.79 -19.20
N PRO A 293 9.14 -6.28 -18.20
CA PRO A 293 10.56 -6.54 -18.09
C PRO A 293 10.80 -8.04 -17.85
N ALA A 294 11.47 -8.71 -18.78
CA ALA A 294 11.83 -10.10 -18.67
C ALA A 294 13.34 -10.27 -18.76
N LEU A 295 13.88 -11.28 -18.08
CA LEU A 295 15.28 -11.66 -18.25
C LEU A 295 15.52 -11.94 -19.74
N GLU A 296 16.63 -11.45 -20.27
CA GLU A 296 16.94 -11.59 -21.71
C GLU A 296 16.76 -13.02 -22.20
N ALA A 297 16.32 -13.17 -23.44
CA ALA A 297 15.95 -14.43 -24.06
C ALA A 297 14.88 -15.23 -23.28
N THR A 298 13.75 -14.59 -23.03
CA THR A 298 12.51 -15.23 -22.64
C THR A 298 11.68 -15.51 -23.91
N PRO A 299 11.71 -16.72 -24.48
CA PRO A 299 11.03 -17.02 -25.75
C PRO A 299 9.51 -16.99 -25.64
N GLU A 300 8.99 -17.47 -24.52
CA GLU A 300 7.55 -17.62 -24.28
C GLU A 300 7.22 -17.24 -22.84
N LEU A 301 6.07 -16.62 -22.65
CA LEU A 301 5.45 -16.42 -21.35
C LEU A 301 4.15 -17.25 -21.29
N PRO A 302 3.81 -17.81 -20.12
CA PRO A 302 2.51 -18.45 -19.94
C PRO A 302 1.39 -17.42 -20.09
N PRO A 303 0.15 -17.86 -20.35
CA PRO A 303 -1.00 -16.96 -20.34
C PRO A 303 -1.07 -16.20 -19.02
N LEU A 304 -1.26 -14.88 -19.11
CA LEU A 304 -1.33 -13.98 -17.97
C LEU A 304 -2.80 -13.67 -17.65
N ASP A 305 -3.16 -13.66 -16.37
CA ASP A 305 -4.53 -13.34 -15.95
C ASP A 305 -4.88 -11.89 -16.31
N GLY A 306 -5.84 -11.74 -17.23
CA GLY A 306 -6.39 -10.42 -17.62
C GLY A 306 -5.47 -9.53 -18.46
N VAL A 307 -4.27 -10.01 -18.84
CA VAL A 307 -3.29 -9.25 -19.61
C VAL A 307 -2.85 -10.07 -20.82
N ARG A 308 -3.00 -9.53 -22.02
CA ARG A 308 -2.38 -10.11 -23.21
C ARG A 308 -1.00 -9.51 -23.42
N ALA A 309 -0.01 -10.36 -23.51
CA ALA A 309 1.37 -9.98 -23.79
C ALA A 309 1.82 -10.59 -25.12
N LEU A 310 2.59 -9.81 -25.88
CA LEU A 310 3.14 -10.21 -27.16
C LEU A 310 4.64 -9.92 -27.14
N ARG A 311 5.46 -10.86 -27.63
CA ARG A 311 6.88 -10.65 -27.83
C ARG A 311 7.12 -10.01 -29.18
N ARG A 312 7.91 -8.92 -29.20
CA ARG A 312 8.43 -8.30 -30.42
C ARG A 312 9.66 -9.06 -30.96
N ASP A 313 10.04 -8.75 -32.18
CA ASP A 313 11.25 -9.34 -32.81
C ASP A 313 12.54 -8.94 -32.10
N ASP A 314 12.54 -7.84 -31.38
CA ASP A 314 13.62 -7.32 -30.55
C ASP A 314 13.66 -7.93 -29.13
N LEU A 315 12.92 -9.02 -28.91
CA LEU A 315 12.74 -9.73 -27.64
C LEU A 315 12.00 -8.94 -26.54
N HIS A 316 11.52 -7.75 -26.83
CA HIS A 316 10.73 -6.95 -25.91
C HIS A 316 9.30 -7.52 -25.77
N TRP A 317 8.84 -7.69 -24.54
CA TRP A 317 7.49 -8.10 -24.23
C TRP A 317 6.57 -6.89 -24.04
N VAL A 318 5.55 -6.78 -24.87
CA VAL A 318 4.58 -5.66 -24.86
C VAL A 318 3.21 -6.18 -24.44
N THR A 319 2.51 -5.40 -23.63
CA THR A 319 1.13 -5.69 -23.23
C THR A 319 0.13 -4.83 -24.02
N GLU A 320 -1.10 -5.30 -24.21
CA GLU A 320 -2.17 -4.52 -24.88
C GLU A 320 -2.53 -3.24 -24.12
N ARG A 321 -2.35 -3.22 -22.80
CA ARG A 321 -2.65 -2.10 -21.92
C ARG A 321 -1.49 -1.89 -20.95
N PRO A 322 -1.28 -0.67 -20.46
CA PRO A 322 -0.31 -0.41 -19.41
C PRO A 322 -0.55 -1.29 -18.19
N VAL A 323 0.53 -1.82 -17.60
CA VAL A 323 0.47 -2.61 -16.36
C VAL A 323 0.21 -1.67 -15.20
N ALA A 324 -1.06 -1.45 -14.89
CA ALA A 324 -1.53 -0.54 -13.85
C ALA A 324 -1.68 -1.23 -12.47
N GLU A 325 -1.68 -2.54 -12.44
CA GLU A 325 -1.80 -3.36 -11.24
C GLU A 325 -0.58 -4.26 -11.09
N ARG A 326 -0.35 -4.74 -9.86
CA ARG A 326 0.73 -5.71 -9.64
C ARG A 326 0.44 -6.99 -10.41
N LEU A 327 1.45 -7.45 -11.15
CA LEU A 327 1.36 -8.64 -11.99
C LEU A 327 2.36 -9.70 -11.54
N ARG A 328 1.91 -10.96 -11.48
CA ARG A 328 2.77 -12.11 -11.21
C ARG A 328 2.79 -13.02 -12.42
N TYR A 329 3.99 -13.43 -12.82
CA TYR A 329 4.18 -14.36 -13.92
C TYR A 329 5.45 -15.18 -13.71
N THR A 330 5.49 -16.35 -14.38
CA THR A 330 6.67 -17.21 -14.41
C THR A 330 7.24 -17.20 -15.82
N ALA A 331 8.55 -17.01 -15.92
CA ALA A 331 9.26 -16.96 -17.20
C ALA A 331 10.41 -17.95 -17.22
N LYS A 332 10.56 -18.69 -18.33
CA LYS A 332 11.75 -19.48 -18.63
C LYS A 332 12.67 -18.67 -19.52
N SER A 333 13.89 -18.42 -19.05
CA SER A 333 14.84 -17.54 -19.69
C SER A 333 16.19 -18.21 -19.85
N TRP A 334 16.89 -17.86 -20.90
CA TRP A 334 18.23 -18.36 -21.20
C TRP A 334 19.25 -17.23 -21.13
N PRO A 335 20.17 -17.22 -20.16
CA PRO A 335 21.18 -16.17 -20.04
C PRO A 335 22.16 -16.10 -21.24
N ARG A 336 22.36 -17.22 -21.92
CA ARG A 336 23.19 -17.31 -23.14
C ARG A 336 22.31 -17.50 -24.37
N PHE A 337 22.38 -16.58 -25.29
CA PHE A 337 21.53 -16.57 -26.48
C PHE A 337 22.15 -15.71 -27.60
N LEU A 338 21.69 -15.92 -28.81
CA LEU A 338 21.89 -15.09 -29.99
C LEU A 338 20.53 -14.80 -30.62
N HIS A 339 20.36 -13.61 -31.15
CA HIS A 339 19.08 -13.24 -31.77
C HIS A 339 19.25 -12.26 -32.94
N GLY A 340 18.22 -12.17 -33.78
CA GLY A 340 18.16 -11.27 -34.93
C GLY A 340 18.67 -11.88 -36.22
N PRO A 341 18.65 -11.13 -37.33
CA PRO A 341 19.09 -11.60 -38.63
C PRO A 341 20.60 -11.87 -38.62
N THR A 342 21.01 -12.98 -39.22
CA THR A 342 22.43 -13.31 -39.42
C THR A 342 23.01 -12.69 -40.70
N GLU A 343 22.11 -12.36 -41.64
CA GLU A 343 22.43 -11.70 -42.90
C GLU A 343 21.91 -10.26 -42.90
N PRO A 344 22.48 -9.36 -43.71
CA PRO A 344 21.98 -8.02 -43.89
C PRO A 344 20.48 -8.04 -44.29
N ASP A 345 19.66 -7.27 -43.60
CA ASP A 345 18.24 -7.16 -43.83
C ASP A 345 17.86 -5.68 -43.88
N ILE A 346 16.92 -5.31 -44.73
CA ILE A 346 16.43 -3.94 -44.89
C ILE A 346 16.01 -3.30 -43.56
N ARG A 347 15.60 -4.11 -42.59
CA ARG A 347 15.23 -3.66 -41.25
C ARG A 347 16.41 -3.09 -40.45
N LEU A 348 17.64 -3.43 -40.82
CA LEU A 348 18.85 -2.90 -40.20
C LEU A 348 19.18 -1.46 -40.68
N GLU A 349 18.57 -1.02 -41.77
CA GLU A 349 18.74 0.36 -42.26
C GLU A 349 18.18 1.39 -41.26
N ASP A 350 17.08 1.08 -40.60
CA ASP A 350 16.51 1.94 -39.56
C ASP A 350 17.45 2.09 -38.35
N GLU A 351 18.27 1.06 -38.10
CA GLU A 351 19.24 0.99 -37.00
C GLU A 351 20.60 1.65 -37.36
N LEU A 352 20.72 2.16 -38.60
CA LEU A 352 21.84 2.99 -39.07
C LEU A 352 21.51 4.48 -39.11
N GLY A 353 20.21 4.82 -39.06
CA GLY A 353 19.74 6.18 -39.24
C GLY A 353 20.33 7.17 -38.24
N LEU A 354 20.95 8.24 -38.74
CA LEU A 354 21.37 9.41 -37.97
C LEU A 354 20.78 10.66 -38.64
N PRO A 355 20.08 11.54 -37.89
CA PRO A 355 19.52 12.75 -38.45
C PRO A 355 20.67 13.72 -38.86
N PRO A 356 20.53 14.42 -40.02
CA PRO A 356 21.53 15.37 -40.45
C PRO A 356 21.54 16.62 -39.56
N GLY A 357 22.71 17.18 -39.35
CA GLY A 357 22.89 18.44 -38.63
C GLY A 357 23.13 18.30 -37.13
N PHE A 358 23.13 17.08 -36.58
CA PHE A 358 23.40 16.82 -35.17
C PHE A 358 24.77 16.15 -34.95
N ASN A 359 25.44 16.49 -33.87
CA ASN A 359 26.69 15.88 -33.41
C ASN A 359 27.81 15.82 -34.49
N PRO A 360 28.10 16.93 -35.15
CA PRO A 360 29.01 16.97 -36.32
C PRO A 360 30.44 16.53 -35.97
N ARG A 361 30.92 16.78 -34.74
CA ARG A 361 32.27 16.41 -34.30
C ARG A 361 32.42 14.89 -34.23
N LEU A 362 31.43 14.18 -33.70
CA LEU A 362 31.43 12.72 -33.62
C LEU A 362 31.41 12.11 -35.04
N LEU A 363 30.56 12.64 -35.92
CA LEU A 363 30.46 12.16 -37.29
C LEU A 363 31.80 12.36 -38.04
N ALA A 364 32.44 13.53 -37.90
CA ALA A 364 33.72 13.81 -38.50
C ALA A 364 34.84 12.91 -37.92
N TRP A 365 34.82 12.67 -36.62
CA TRP A 365 35.74 11.77 -35.94
C TRP A 365 35.58 10.32 -36.44
N ALA A 366 34.36 9.81 -36.54
CA ALA A 366 34.07 8.46 -37.05
C ALA A 366 34.51 8.29 -38.49
N ALA A 367 34.26 9.30 -39.35
CA ALA A 367 34.73 9.31 -40.73
C ALA A 367 36.25 9.34 -40.84
N ALA A 368 36.96 10.07 -39.95
CA ALA A 368 38.42 10.07 -39.89
C ALA A 368 38.95 8.69 -39.44
N LEU A 369 38.33 8.09 -38.43
CA LEU A 369 38.69 6.76 -37.92
C LEU A 369 38.57 5.68 -39.03
N ARG A 370 37.51 5.71 -39.83
CA ARG A 370 37.35 4.78 -40.96
C ARG A 370 38.39 4.96 -42.07
N ARG A 371 39.13 6.08 -42.13
CA ARG A 371 40.24 6.27 -43.06
C ARG A 371 41.57 5.69 -42.54
N GLU A 372 41.64 5.39 -41.24
CA GLU A 372 42.83 4.76 -40.67
C GLU A 372 42.95 3.31 -41.16
N PRO A 373 44.13 2.84 -41.64
CA PRO A 373 44.29 1.48 -42.15
C PRO A 373 43.85 0.38 -41.17
N ARG A 374 44.00 0.64 -39.90
CA ARG A 374 43.63 -0.28 -38.81
C ARG A 374 42.12 -0.50 -38.72
N TYR A 375 41.30 0.51 -39.01
CA TYR A 375 39.88 0.48 -38.82
C TYR A 375 39.07 0.55 -40.13
N ALA A 376 39.71 0.72 -41.26
CA ALA A 376 39.06 0.83 -42.56
C ALA A 376 38.17 -0.36 -42.89
N LEU A 377 38.60 -1.57 -42.55
CA LEU A 377 37.87 -2.81 -42.78
C LEU A 377 37.57 -3.55 -41.45
N ALA A 378 37.65 -2.84 -40.31
CA ALA A 378 37.40 -3.46 -39.02
C ALA A 378 35.94 -3.89 -38.91
N ASP A 379 35.72 -5.09 -38.36
CA ASP A 379 34.41 -5.65 -38.09
C ASP A 379 33.73 -4.98 -36.87
N ALA A 380 32.45 -5.21 -36.71
CA ALA A 380 31.67 -4.60 -35.65
C ALA A 380 32.21 -4.89 -34.22
N PRO A 381 32.63 -6.12 -33.85
CA PRO A 381 33.24 -6.40 -32.56
C PRO A 381 34.53 -5.62 -32.31
N THR A 382 35.38 -5.47 -33.31
CA THR A 382 36.63 -4.70 -33.20
C THR A 382 36.36 -3.23 -32.94
N LEU A 383 35.41 -2.63 -33.64
CA LEU A 383 35.00 -1.25 -33.43
C LEU A 383 34.34 -1.07 -32.05
N ALA A 384 33.48 -1.96 -31.65
CA ALA A 384 32.84 -1.93 -30.31
C ALA A 384 33.92 -2.02 -29.21
N ALA A 385 34.91 -2.92 -29.34
CA ALA A 385 36.03 -3.04 -28.39
C ALA A 385 36.86 -1.78 -28.30
N MET A 386 37.10 -1.12 -29.45
CA MET A 386 37.82 0.15 -29.53
C MET A 386 37.06 1.25 -28.77
N LEU A 387 35.73 1.41 -28.99
CA LEU A 387 34.92 2.38 -28.28
C LEU A 387 34.89 2.10 -26.77
N MET A 388 34.77 0.85 -26.35
CA MET A 388 34.84 0.45 -24.95
C MET A 388 36.20 0.77 -24.32
N THR A 389 37.28 0.57 -25.08
CA THR A 389 38.63 0.90 -24.62
C THR A 389 38.80 2.41 -24.46
N ARG A 390 38.30 3.20 -25.42
CA ARG A 390 38.28 4.66 -25.34
C ARG A 390 37.59 5.15 -24.07
N ILE A 391 36.37 4.64 -23.80
CA ILE A 391 35.59 4.99 -22.60
C ILE A 391 36.38 4.65 -21.33
N ARG A 392 37.08 3.52 -21.30
CA ARG A 392 37.85 3.07 -20.14
C ARG A 392 39.11 3.93 -19.90
N THR A 393 39.78 4.41 -20.96
CA THR A 393 41.11 4.98 -20.87
C THR A 393 41.17 6.50 -20.98
N GLU A 394 40.14 7.16 -21.52
CA GLU A 394 40.17 8.60 -21.80
C GLU A 394 39.49 9.46 -20.72
N GLY A 395 39.39 8.96 -19.49
CA GLY A 395 38.95 9.76 -18.35
C GLY A 395 37.45 10.03 -18.26
N TYR A 396 36.62 9.13 -18.82
CA TYR A 396 35.22 9.20 -18.62
C TYR A 396 34.83 8.84 -17.17
N GLY A 397 33.80 9.52 -16.64
CA GLY A 397 33.33 9.34 -15.28
C GLY A 397 31.82 9.02 -15.23
N TYR A 398 31.47 8.11 -14.35
CA TYR A 398 30.05 7.70 -14.12
C TYR A 398 29.49 8.43 -12.92
N THR A 399 28.40 9.21 -13.10
CA THR A 399 27.80 10.05 -12.06
C THR A 399 26.30 10.15 -12.20
N LEU A 400 25.58 10.29 -11.06
CA LEU A 400 24.14 10.57 -11.00
C LEU A 400 23.80 12.04 -11.29
N THR A 401 24.78 12.93 -11.25
CA THR A 401 24.61 14.37 -11.43
C THR A 401 25.52 14.88 -12.54
N PRO A 402 25.31 14.46 -13.80
CA PRO A 402 26.15 14.86 -14.91
C PRO A 402 25.99 16.34 -15.30
N GLY A 403 24.99 17.03 -14.77
CA GLY A 403 24.56 18.35 -15.20
C GLY A 403 23.67 18.29 -16.44
N VAL A 404 23.21 19.42 -16.88
CA VAL A 404 22.38 19.56 -18.09
C VAL A 404 23.35 19.59 -19.31
N TYR A 405 23.02 18.82 -20.33
CA TYR A 405 23.68 18.82 -21.63
C TYR A 405 22.84 19.61 -22.62
N ASP A 406 23.48 20.20 -23.63
CA ASP A 406 22.82 20.97 -24.66
C ASP A 406 22.12 22.24 -24.13
N ASP A 407 22.77 22.95 -23.21
CA ASP A 407 22.27 24.21 -22.64
C ASP A 407 22.01 25.29 -23.70
N ASP A 408 22.71 25.24 -24.84
CA ASP A 408 22.60 26.16 -25.98
C ASP A 408 21.54 25.71 -27.02
N GLN A 409 20.92 24.58 -26.80
CA GLN A 409 19.92 24.00 -27.72
C GLN A 409 20.45 23.73 -29.13
N SER A 410 21.73 23.45 -29.26
CA SER A 410 22.37 23.12 -30.54
C SER A 410 21.97 21.71 -31.04
N GLY A 411 21.55 20.83 -30.16
CA GLY A 411 21.33 19.42 -30.46
C GLY A 411 22.59 18.56 -30.42
N ASP A 412 23.68 19.10 -29.94
CA ASP A 412 25.03 18.46 -29.97
C ASP A 412 25.44 17.86 -28.62
N ALA A 413 24.45 17.46 -27.82
CA ALA A 413 24.64 16.88 -26.47
C ALA A 413 25.63 15.68 -26.46
N ILE A 414 25.61 14.86 -27.51
CA ILE A 414 26.54 13.72 -27.62
C ILE A 414 27.98 14.17 -27.92
N ASP A 415 28.16 15.20 -28.73
CA ASP A 415 29.48 15.79 -28.96
C ASP A 415 30.08 16.38 -27.68
N GLU A 416 29.27 17.13 -26.91
CA GLU A 416 29.64 17.68 -25.62
C GLU A 416 30.05 16.57 -24.63
N PHE A 417 29.24 15.49 -24.56
CA PHE A 417 29.56 14.34 -23.72
C PHE A 417 30.84 13.63 -24.18
N TRP A 418 30.97 13.35 -25.48
CA TRP A 418 32.03 12.51 -26.04
C TRP A 418 33.38 13.15 -26.02
N PHE A 419 33.49 14.45 -26.21
CA PHE A 419 34.76 15.14 -26.33
C PHE A 419 35.10 16.02 -25.14
N ASP A 420 34.13 16.67 -24.52
CA ASP A 420 34.39 17.76 -23.60
C ASP A 420 34.16 17.34 -22.14
N ARG A 421 32.96 17.04 -21.72
CA ARG A 421 32.64 16.80 -20.30
C ARG A 421 32.96 15.38 -19.84
N LYS A 422 32.72 14.38 -20.64
CA LYS A 422 32.97 12.94 -20.35
C LYS A 422 32.37 12.41 -19.05
N LEU A 423 31.41 13.13 -18.47
CA LEU A 423 30.71 12.78 -17.25
C LEU A 423 29.25 12.40 -17.59
N GLY A 424 28.78 11.24 -17.20
CA GLY A 424 27.49 10.80 -17.60
C GLY A 424 26.89 9.68 -16.74
N PHE A 425 25.66 9.34 -17.03
CA PHE A 425 24.95 8.18 -16.51
C PHE A 425 24.75 7.15 -17.65
N CYS A 426 24.16 5.97 -17.38
CA CYS A 426 24.06 4.87 -18.37
C CYS A 426 23.49 5.32 -19.73
N GLU A 427 22.49 6.21 -19.73
CA GLU A 427 21.87 6.74 -20.94
C GLU A 427 22.83 7.56 -21.83
N HIS A 428 23.73 8.33 -21.22
CA HIS A 428 24.75 9.10 -21.95
C HIS A 428 25.74 8.17 -22.64
N PHE A 429 26.21 7.17 -21.90
CA PHE A 429 27.16 6.18 -22.43
C PHE A 429 26.52 5.32 -23.54
N ALA A 430 25.27 4.84 -23.33
CA ALA A 430 24.58 4.04 -24.32
C ALA A 430 24.26 4.83 -25.58
N ALA A 431 23.75 6.08 -25.45
CA ALA A 431 23.44 6.93 -26.59
C ALA A 431 24.71 7.27 -27.42
N ALA A 432 25.77 7.72 -26.76
CA ALA A 432 26.99 8.05 -27.45
C ALA A 432 27.67 6.83 -28.13
N PHE A 433 27.63 5.66 -27.48
CA PHE A 433 28.10 4.43 -28.08
C PHE A 433 27.30 4.04 -29.33
N VAL A 434 25.97 4.10 -29.27
CA VAL A 434 25.13 3.76 -30.42
C VAL A 434 25.30 4.73 -31.57
N VAL A 435 25.36 6.05 -31.30
CA VAL A 435 25.62 7.04 -32.36
C VAL A 435 27.02 6.84 -32.98
N ALA A 436 28.02 6.55 -32.16
CA ALA A 436 29.38 6.26 -32.67
C ALA A 436 29.38 4.99 -33.55
N MET A 437 28.72 3.91 -33.15
CA MET A 437 28.60 2.68 -33.97
C MET A 437 27.88 2.95 -35.28
N ARG A 438 26.74 3.69 -35.26
CA ARG A 438 26.02 4.09 -36.48
C ARG A 438 26.89 4.97 -37.42
N ALA A 439 27.63 5.91 -36.87
CA ALA A 439 28.55 6.75 -37.60
C ALA A 439 29.73 5.94 -38.21
N LEU A 440 30.00 4.76 -37.68
CA LEU A 440 30.94 3.76 -38.18
C LEU A 440 30.31 2.70 -39.09
N ASP A 441 29.10 2.94 -39.63
CA ASP A 441 28.32 2.05 -40.48
C ASP A 441 28.00 0.69 -39.84
N VAL A 442 27.79 0.66 -38.52
CA VAL A 442 27.37 -0.53 -37.80
C VAL A 442 25.98 -0.30 -37.23
N PRO A 443 24.96 -1.12 -37.62
CA PRO A 443 23.62 -1.04 -37.04
C PRO A 443 23.70 -1.19 -35.53
N ALA A 444 23.11 -0.25 -34.81
CA ALA A 444 23.09 -0.23 -33.35
C ALA A 444 21.83 0.40 -32.80
N ARG A 445 21.43 0.00 -31.56
CA ARG A 445 20.22 0.45 -30.88
C ARG A 445 20.41 0.47 -29.38
N ILE A 446 19.56 1.22 -28.69
CA ILE A 446 19.54 1.28 -27.23
C ILE A 446 18.46 0.32 -26.70
N VAL A 447 18.80 -0.39 -25.65
CA VAL A 447 17.84 -1.18 -24.87
C VAL A 447 17.73 -0.55 -23.50
N THR A 448 16.51 -0.32 -23.05
CA THR A 448 16.23 0.14 -21.70
C THR A 448 15.62 -0.99 -20.88
N GLY A 449 15.81 -0.95 -19.56
CA GLY A 449 15.35 -2.00 -18.69
C GLY A 449 15.91 -1.86 -17.28
N TYR A 450 16.19 -3.00 -16.65
CA TYR A 450 16.86 -3.04 -15.36
C TYR A 450 18.08 -3.95 -15.45
N GLN A 451 19.14 -3.60 -14.71
CA GLN A 451 20.36 -4.40 -14.63
C GLN A 451 20.72 -4.63 -13.16
N GLY A 452 20.86 -5.93 -12.78
CA GLY A 452 21.20 -6.34 -11.43
C GLY A 452 19.99 -6.53 -10.51
N ALA A 453 20.25 -7.08 -9.34
CA ALA A 453 19.28 -7.28 -8.28
C ALA A 453 19.99 -7.41 -6.92
N GLU A 454 19.34 -6.98 -5.86
CA GLU A 454 19.77 -7.20 -4.48
C GLU A 454 19.22 -8.54 -3.97
N ARG A 455 20.09 -9.39 -3.43
CA ARG A 455 19.61 -10.61 -2.78
C ARG A 455 19.16 -10.30 -1.36
N ASN A 456 17.91 -10.60 -1.04
CA ASN A 456 17.42 -10.49 0.32
C ASN A 456 17.98 -11.65 1.17
N PRO A 457 18.76 -11.38 2.22
CA PRO A 457 19.38 -12.43 3.04
C PRO A 457 18.39 -13.20 3.90
N VAL A 458 17.15 -12.72 4.07
CA VAL A 458 16.12 -13.30 4.94
C VAL A 458 15.33 -14.39 4.21
N ASP A 459 14.89 -14.12 2.97
CA ASP A 459 14.03 -15.03 2.21
C ASP A 459 14.68 -15.53 0.90
N GLY A 460 15.90 -15.07 0.61
CA GLY A 460 16.65 -15.45 -0.60
C GLY A 460 16.10 -14.88 -1.90
N SER A 461 15.03 -14.08 -1.87
CA SER A 461 14.47 -13.44 -3.05
C SER A 461 15.44 -12.40 -3.63
N LEU A 462 15.35 -12.18 -4.95
CA LEU A 462 16.05 -11.10 -5.62
C LEU A 462 15.09 -9.90 -5.75
N VAL A 463 15.55 -8.73 -5.32
CA VAL A 463 14.79 -7.48 -5.36
C VAL A 463 15.42 -6.55 -6.37
N VAL A 464 14.66 -6.15 -7.38
CA VAL A 464 15.04 -5.13 -8.36
C VAL A 464 14.31 -3.84 -7.99
N ARG A 465 15.08 -2.76 -7.77
CA ARG A 465 14.54 -1.44 -7.44
C ARG A 465 14.48 -0.56 -8.67
N GLN A 466 13.74 0.54 -8.62
CA GLN A 466 13.76 1.54 -9.69
C GLN A 466 15.17 2.11 -9.92
N SER A 467 15.97 2.22 -8.88
CA SER A 467 17.37 2.62 -8.96
C SER A 467 18.28 1.67 -9.76
N PHE A 468 17.80 0.48 -10.12
CA PHE A 468 18.45 -0.44 -11.05
C PHE A 468 18.04 -0.22 -12.51
N ALA A 469 17.22 0.81 -12.80
CA ALA A 469 16.92 1.20 -14.17
C ALA A 469 18.23 1.46 -14.93
N HIS A 470 18.30 0.96 -16.16
CA HIS A 470 19.53 0.91 -16.94
C HIS A 470 19.26 1.02 -18.43
N ALA A 471 20.23 1.61 -19.14
CA ALA A 471 20.28 1.62 -20.59
C ALA A 471 21.59 1.00 -21.04
N TRP A 472 21.52 0.13 -22.03
CA TRP A 472 22.67 -0.47 -22.68
C TRP A 472 22.53 -0.46 -24.19
N ALA A 473 23.61 -0.76 -24.90
CA ALA A 473 23.63 -0.81 -26.34
C ALA A 473 23.55 -2.25 -26.86
N GLU A 474 22.98 -2.41 -28.04
CA GLU A 474 23.15 -3.57 -28.89
C GLU A 474 23.68 -3.12 -30.24
N TYR A 475 24.64 -3.87 -30.81
CA TYR A 475 25.12 -3.70 -32.16
C TYR A 475 24.96 -4.99 -32.94
N TRP A 476 24.77 -4.85 -34.24
CA TRP A 476 24.61 -5.99 -35.12
C TRP A 476 25.93 -6.50 -35.68
N GLN A 477 26.10 -7.81 -35.73
CA GLN A 477 27.27 -8.48 -36.26
C GLN A 477 26.86 -9.47 -37.37
N PRO A 478 27.40 -9.35 -38.61
CA PRO A 478 27.15 -10.33 -39.66
C PRO A 478 27.47 -11.76 -39.22
N GLY A 479 26.60 -12.71 -39.60
CA GLY A 479 26.72 -14.13 -39.27
C GLY A 479 26.30 -14.50 -37.83
N VAL A 480 26.16 -13.53 -36.94
CA VAL A 480 25.85 -13.75 -35.52
C VAL A 480 24.49 -13.18 -35.14
N GLY A 481 24.18 -11.95 -35.50
CA GLY A 481 23.00 -11.20 -35.10
C GLY A 481 23.34 -10.07 -34.10
N TRP A 482 22.40 -9.73 -33.25
CA TRP A 482 22.54 -8.69 -32.23
C TRP A 482 23.44 -9.12 -31.09
N ARG A 483 24.36 -8.26 -30.71
CA ARG A 483 25.28 -8.43 -29.58
C ARG A 483 25.12 -7.29 -28.58
N ARG A 484 24.99 -7.63 -27.31
CA ARG A 484 24.96 -6.64 -26.21
C ARG A 484 26.35 -6.02 -26.02
N ALA A 485 26.36 -4.71 -25.88
CA ALA A 485 27.51 -3.93 -25.38
C ALA A 485 26.99 -3.01 -24.28
N ASP A 486 27.60 -3.08 -23.11
CA ASP A 486 27.30 -2.18 -22.01
C ASP A 486 28.45 -1.25 -21.71
N PRO A 487 28.42 -0.01 -22.23
CA PRO A 487 29.51 0.95 -22.01
C PRO A 487 29.68 1.33 -20.53
N THR A 488 28.65 1.17 -19.71
CA THR A 488 28.75 1.39 -18.26
C THR A 488 29.72 0.42 -17.60
N ALA A 489 29.82 -0.82 -18.10
CA ALA A 489 30.79 -1.79 -17.60
C ALA A 489 32.24 -1.34 -17.79
N ALA A 490 32.50 -0.48 -18.75
CA ALA A 490 33.83 0.05 -18.99
C ALA A 490 34.24 1.15 -17.99
N VAL A 491 33.30 1.92 -17.46
CA VAL A 491 33.53 3.07 -16.58
C VAL A 491 33.16 2.81 -15.13
N ALA A 492 32.19 1.95 -14.89
CA ALA A 492 31.69 1.60 -13.55
C ALA A 492 31.47 0.07 -13.41
N PRO A 493 32.52 -0.77 -13.45
CA PRO A 493 32.40 -2.22 -13.44
C PRO A 493 31.66 -2.73 -12.17
N ASP A 494 31.89 -2.14 -11.01
CA ASP A 494 31.20 -2.51 -9.77
C ASP A 494 29.67 -2.37 -9.85
N ARG A 495 29.16 -1.45 -10.65
CA ARG A 495 27.74 -1.27 -10.91
C ARG A 495 27.14 -2.51 -11.58
N ILE A 496 27.85 -3.09 -12.52
CA ILE A 496 27.40 -4.23 -13.33
C ILE A 496 27.75 -5.55 -12.65
N GLU A 497 29.01 -5.74 -12.23
CA GLU A 497 29.49 -7.00 -11.68
C GLU A 497 28.95 -7.30 -10.27
N ARG A 498 28.71 -6.27 -9.46
CA ARG A 498 28.26 -6.42 -8.07
C ARG A 498 26.85 -5.94 -7.81
N SER A 499 26.14 -5.54 -8.85
CA SER A 499 24.76 -4.99 -8.74
C SER A 499 24.65 -3.89 -7.67
N ARG A 500 25.67 -3.02 -7.57
CA ARG A 500 25.63 -1.90 -6.64
C ARG A 500 24.98 -0.69 -7.29
N ALA A 501 23.84 -0.27 -6.76
CA ALA A 501 23.29 1.04 -7.11
C ALA A 501 24.27 2.14 -6.65
N LEU A 502 24.41 3.22 -7.44
CA LEU A 502 25.13 4.39 -6.98
C LEU A 502 24.38 4.99 -5.79
N GLU A 503 25.06 5.15 -4.67
CA GLU A 503 24.50 5.84 -3.51
C GLU A 503 24.55 7.35 -3.78
N ALA A 504 23.37 8.00 -3.71
CA ALA A 504 23.33 9.46 -3.63
C ALA A 504 24.08 9.90 -2.37
N SER A 505 24.81 11.01 -2.45
CA SER A 505 25.49 11.58 -1.27
C SER A 505 24.49 11.69 -0.11
N PRO A 506 24.82 11.19 1.10
CA PRO A 506 23.89 11.15 2.22
C PRO A 506 23.37 12.56 2.51
N GLY A 507 22.07 12.75 2.37
CA GLY A 507 21.41 14.00 2.74
C GLY A 507 21.57 14.29 4.24
N PHE A 508 21.34 15.53 4.66
CA PHE A 508 21.51 16.01 6.04
C PHE A 508 20.85 15.11 7.10
N VAL A 509 19.69 14.47 6.77
CA VAL A 509 19.00 13.54 7.65
C VAL A 509 19.79 12.23 7.82
N ALA A 510 20.34 11.69 6.75
CA ALA A 510 21.14 10.46 6.80
C ALA A 510 22.48 10.65 7.54
N SER A 511 23.10 11.83 7.43
CA SER A 511 24.30 12.17 8.20
C SER A 511 24.01 12.37 9.70
N ALA A 512 22.82 12.86 10.06
CA ALA A 512 22.42 13.02 11.47
C ALA A 512 22.16 11.69 12.18
N PHE A 513 21.75 10.63 11.44
CA PHE A 513 21.54 9.28 11.96
C PHE A 513 22.70 8.32 11.72
N GLY A 514 23.79 8.78 11.11
CA GLY A 514 24.98 7.97 10.76
C GLY A 514 25.77 7.39 11.94
N GLY A 515 25.34 7.62 13.19
CA GLY A 515 25.88 6.99 14.40
C GLY A 515 25.25 5.64 14.77
N PHE A 516 24.19 5.20 14.11
CA PHE A 516 23.59 3.87 14.31
C PHE A 516 24.27 2.87 13.37
N ALA A 517 24.69 1.72 13.93
CA ALA A 517 25.41 0.68 13.22
C ALA A 517 24.77 0.37 11.85
N PRO A 518 25.48 0.56 10.72
CA PRO A 518 24.94 0.38 9.37
C PRO A 518 24.34 -1.02 9.15
N ASP A 519 24.95 -2.04 9.75
CA ASP A 519 24.51 -3.45 9.65
C ASP A 519 23.13 -3.70 10.28
N ALA A 520 22.79 -2.99 11.36
CA ALA A 520 21.49 -3.13 11.99
C ALA A 520 20.37 -2.56 11.12
N LEU A 521 20.62 -1.42 10.46
CA LEU A 521 19.68 -0.80 9.50
C LEU A 521 19.49 -1.68 8.26
N LEU A 522 20.56 -2.27 7.73
CA LEU A 522 20.48 -3.19 6.59
C LEU A 522 19.69 -4.46 6.93
N ARG A 523 19.90 -5.04 8.12
CA ARG A 523 19.12 -6.20 8.60
C ARG A 523 17.63 -5.84 8.79
N LEU A 524 17.34 -4.66 9.36
CA LEU A 524 15.98 -4.19 9.55
C LEU A 524 15.28 -3.98 8.21
N ARG A 525 15.98 -3.38 7.23
CA ARG A 525 15.48 -3.23 5.86
C ARG A 525 15.22 -4.57 5.20
N ALA A 526 16.13 -5.53 5.32
CA ALA A 526 15.97 -6.87 4.76
C ALA A 526 14.77 -7.63 5.39
N LEU A 527 14.60 -7.53 6.72
CA LEU A 527 13.44 -8.08 7.43
C LEU A 527 12.13 -7.44 6.97
N TRP A 528 12.14 -6.11 6.81
CA TRP A 528 11.00 -5.36 6.30
C TRP A 528 10.64 -5.81 4.88
N ASP A 529 11.63 -5.88 3.98
CA ASP A 529 11.43 -6.30 2.59
C ASP A 529 10.90 -7.74 2.50
N ALA A 530 11.41 -8.67 3.32
CA ALA A 530 10.93 -10.05 3.39
C ALA A 530 9.49 -10.13 3.91
N THR A 531 9.15 -9.36 4.96
CA THR A 531 7.80 -9.33 5.53
C THR A 531 6.82 -8.69 4.54
N ASN A 532 7.22 -7.59 3.91
CA ASN A 532 6.43 -6.93 2.87
C ASN A 532 6.24 -7.82 1.63
N ASN A 533 7.25 -8.65 1.29
CA ASN A 533 7.13 -9.65 0.22
C ASN A 533 6.06 -10.70 0.56
N ARG A 534 6.05 -11.23 1.80
CA ARG A 534 4.99 -12.15 2.26
C ARG A 534 3.61 -11.50 2.22
N TRP A 535 3.49 -10.25 2.70
CA TRP A 535 2.26 -9.47 2.59
C TRP A 535 1.77 -9.38 1.15
N ASN A 536 2.68 -9.05 0.23
CA ASN A 536 2.37 -8.96 -1.19
C ASN A 536 1.90 -10.30 -1.77
N GLN A 537 2.58 -11.40 -1.42
CA GLN A 537 2.26 -12.73 -1.93
C GLN A 537 0.93 -13.27 -1.39
N TRP A 538 0.67 -13.11 -0.08
CA TRP A 538 -0.46 -13.75 0.57
C TRP A 538 -1.72 -12.88 0.63
N VAL A 539 -1.57 -11.55 0.65
CA VAL A 539 -2.69 -10.63 0.78
C VAL A 539 -3.01 -9.93 -0.53
N LEU A 540 -2.02 -9.29 -1.16
CA LEU A 540 -2.27 -8.46 -2.34
C LEU A 540 -2.38 -9.28 -3.63
N ASN A 541 -1.62 -10.38 -3.75
CA ASN A 541 -1.68 -11.28 -4.91
C ASN A 541 -2.69 -12.43 -4.74
N TYR A 542 -3.56 -12.34 -3.72
CA TYR A 542 -4.64 -13.29 -3.57
C TYR A 542 -5.70 -13.04 -4.67
N SER A 543 -5.50 -13.68 -5.82
CA SER A 543 -6.28 -13.50 -7.03
C SER A 543 -7.47 -14.48 -7.11
N ARG A 544 -8.29 -14.33 -8.14
CA ARG A 544 -9.37 -15.27 -8.45
C ARG A 544 -8.84 -16.70 -8.67
N SER A 545 -7.71 -16.87 -9.35
CA SER A 545 -7.06 -18.17 -9.52
C SER A 545 -6.68 -18.79 -8.19
N ALA A 546 -6.09 -18.03 -7.27
CA ALA A 546 -5.76 -18.50 -5.93
C ALA A 546 -7.01 -18.91 -5.11
N GLN A 547 -8.16 -18.22 -5.30
CA GLN A 547 -9.43 -18.63 -4.71
C GLN A 547 -9.92 -19.95 -5.26
N VAL A 548 -9.86 -20.12 -6.59
CA VAL A 548 -10.26 -21.37 -7.25
C VAL A 548 -9.38 -22.54 -6.80
N ASP A 549 -8.06 -22.35 -6.75
CA ASP A 549 -7.11 -23.36 -6.27
C ASP A 549 -7.37 -23.77 -4.82
N LEU A 550 -7.70 -22.79 -3.95
CA LEU A 550 -8.06 -23.07 -2.56
C LEU A 550 -9.32 -23.93 -2.47
N LEU A 551 -10.35 -23.62 -3.26
CA LEU A 551 -11.60 -24.37 -3.28
C LEU A 551 -11.42 -25.77 -3.85
N GLN A 552 -10.58 -25.95 -4.87
CA GLN A 552 -10.21 -27.26 -5.40
C GLN A 552 -9.50 -28.12 -4.35
N ARG A 553 -8.57 -27.52 -3.57
CA ARG A 553 -7.92 -28.21 -2.43
C ARG A 553 -8.90 -28.59 -1.32
N LEU A 554 -10.01 -27.85 -1.18
CA LEU A 554 -11.10 -28.16 -0.25
C LEU A 554 -12.09 -29.17 -0.80
N GLY A 555 -11.86 -29.71 -2.04
CA GLY A 555 -12.61 -30.79 -2.63
C GLY A 555 -13.74 -30.37 -3.57
N LEU A 556 -13.86 -29.08 -3.92
CA LEU A 556 -14.85 -28.64 -4.91
C LEU A 556 -14.25 -28.84 -6.33
N GLN A 557 -14.91 -29.67 -7.14
CA GLN A 557 -14.55 -29.85 -8.54
C GLN A 557 -15.15 -28.71 -9.38
N SER A 558 -14.30 -27.94 -10.08
CA SER A 558 -14.69 -26.82 -10.97
C SER A 558 -15.48 -25.70 -10.26
N PRO A 559 -14.94 -25.09 -9.18
CA PRO A 559 -15.66 -24.07 -8.43
C PRO A 559 -15.97 -22.84 -9.29
N SER A 560 -17.24 -22.42 -9.25
CA SER A 560 -17.72 -21.18 -9.88
C SER A 560 -17.78 -20.02 -8.90
N TRP A 561 -17.91 -18.79 -9.40
CA TRP A 561 -18.14 -17.63 -8.53
C TRP A 561 -19.46 -17.75 -7.71
N GLN A 562 -20.44 -18.47 -8.25
CA GLN A 562 -21.72 -18.75 -7.60
C GLN A 562 -21.53 -19.63 -6.37
N ASP A 563 -20.66 -20.64 -6.47
CA ASP A 563 -20.35 -21.53 -5.34
C ASP A 563 -19.67 -20.77 -4.20
N LEU A 564 -18.78 -19.80 -4.51
CA LEU A 564 -18.18 -18.90 -3.53
C LEU A 564 -19.24 -18.06 -2.80
N VAL A 565 -20.18 -17.47 -3.55
CA VAL A 565 -21.26 -16.67 -2.98
C VAL A 565 -22.17 -17.53 -2.09
N LEU A 566 -22.56 -18.72 -2.55
CA LEU A 566 -23.40 -19.62 -1.79
C LEU A 566 -22.72 -20.11 -0.50
N LEU A 567 -21.42 -20.46 -0.59
CA LEU A 567 -20.63 -20.86 0.56
C LEU A 567 -20.51 -19.71 1.58
N LEU A 568 -20.23 -18.50 1.10
CA LEU A 568 -20.14 -17.31 1.94
C LEU A 568 -21.47 -17.00 2.63
N LEU A 569 -22.57 -17.01 1.87
CA LEU A 569 -23.92 -16.81 2.43
C LEU A 569 -24.28 -17.89 3.45
N GLY A 570 -23.95 -19.15 3.17
CA GLY A 570 -24.17 -20.26 4.09
C GLY A 570 -23.42 -20.09 5.42
N ILE A 571 -22.14 -19.71 5.36
CA ILE A 571 -21.33 -19.49 6.56
C ILE A 571 -21.81 -18.25 7.34
N VAL A 572 -22.05 -17.12 6.67
CA VAL A 572 -22.53 -15.90 7.32
C VAL A 572 -23.89 -16.11 7.96
N SER A 573 -24.80 -16.80 7.26
CA SER A 573 -26.14 -17.16 7.82
C SER A 573 -26.01 -18.08 9.04
N SER A 574 -25.13 -19.07 8.97
CA SER A 574 -24.87 -19.98 10.10
C SER A 574 -24.32 -19.25 11.31
N LEU A 575 -23.33 -18.35 11.11
CA LEU A 575 -22.77 -17.52 12.18
C LEU A 575 -23.81 -16.56 12.77
N ALA A 576 -24.67 -15.97 11.93
CA ALA A 576 -25.76 -15.11 12.39
C ALA A 576 -26.78 -15.89 13.21
N LEU A 577 -27.16 -17.09 12.77
CA LEU A 577 -28.11 -17.98 13.52
C LEU A 577 -27.49 -18.44 14.85
N LEU A 578 -26.20 -18.81 14.86
CA LEU A 578 -25.51 -19.17 16.10
C LEU A 578 -25.43 -17.98 17.07
N GLY A 579 -25.12 -16.78 16.55
CA GLY A 579 -25.12 -15.55 17.34
C GLY A 579 -26.49 -15.19 17.89
N ALA A 580 -27.53 -15.28 17.07
CA ALA A 580 -28.91 -15.06 17.49
C ALA A 580 -29.36 -16.09 18.51
N GLY A 581 -29.04 -17.37 18.30
CA GLY A 581 -29.30 -18.44 19.23
C GLY A 581 -28.61 -18.24 20.58
N TRP A 582 -27.35 -17.82 20.56
CA TRP A 582 -26.61 -17.49 21.78
C TRP A 582 -27.17 -16.26 22.49
N ALA A 583 -27.49 -15.19 21.76
CA ALA A 583 -28.11 -13.99 22.33
C ALA A 583 -29.52 -14.31 22.96
N TRP A 584 -30.30 -15.15 22.28
CA TRP A 584 -31.58 -15.60 22.79
C TRP A 584 -31.42 -16.48 24.05
N TRP A 585 -30.42 -17.38 24.09
CA TRP A 585 -30.12 -18.18 25.26
C TRP A 585 -29.60 -17.33 26.42
N ASP A 586 -28.72 -16.35 26.14
CA ASP A 586 -28.21 -15.40 27.14
C ASP A 586 -29.33 -14.50 27.68
N HIS A 587 -30.22 -14.02 26.81
CA HIS A 587 -31.40 -13.24 27.22
C HIS A 587 -32.39 -14.07 28.08
N ARG A 588 -32.47 -15.37 27.84
CA ARG A 588 -33.26 -16.28 28.69
C ARG A 588 -32.59 -16.59 30.02
N ARG A 589 -31.30 -16.38 30.18
CA ARG A 589 -30.61 -16.41 31.47
C ARG A 589 -30.98 -15.15 32.23
N SER A 590 -32.18 -15.21 32.91
CA SER A 590 -32.61 -14.11 33.77
C SER A 590 -31.50 -13.80 34.78
N ASP A 591 -31.19 -12.51 34.96
CA ASP A 591 -30.27 -12.00 35.98
C ASP A 591 -30.58 -12.70 37.32
N PRO A 592 -29.60 -13.43 37.92
CA PRO A 592 -29.83 -14.18 39.15
C PRO A 592 -30.36 -13.30 40.29
N TRP A 593 -29.99 -12.01 40.30
CA TRP A 593 -30.47 -11.04 41.28
C TRP A 593 -31.96 -10.68 41.00
N LEU A 594 -32.32 -10.36 39.75
CA LEU A 594 -33.69 -10.07 39.38
C LEU A 594 -34.63 -11.25 39.64
N SER A 595 -34.15 -12.47 39.29
CA SER A 595 -34.95 -13.69 39.57
C SER A 595 -35.08 -13.99 41.06
N ALA A 596 -34.06 -13.67 41.86
CA ALA A 596 -34.09 -13.81 43.31
C ALA A 596 -35.03 -12.77 43.93
N TYR A 597 -34.93 -11.51 43.53
CA TYR A 597 -35.79 -10.43 43.99
C TYR A 597 -37.24 -10.59 43.54
N ALA A 598 -37.51 -11.03 42.31
CA ALA A 598 -38.85 -11.31 41.81
C ALA A 598 -39.61 -12.38 42.64
N ARG A 599 -38.85 -13.35 43.22
CA ARG A 599 -39.48 -14.33 44.16
C ARG A 599 -39.91 -13.69 45.47
N VAL A 600 -39.08 -12.79 46.02
CA VAL A 600 -39.40 -12.04 47.24
C VAL A 600 -40.62 -11.14 46.99
N ARG A 601 -40.64 -10.43 45.87
CA ARG A 601 -41.75 -9.56 45.49
C ARG A 601 -43.08 -10.32 45.29
N ARG A 602 -43.04 -11.48 44.62
CA ARG A 602 -44.22 -12.34 44.46
C ARG A 602 -44.76 -12.84 45.80
N ALA A 603 -43.84 -13.20 46.70
CA ALA A 603 -44.25 -13.61 48.06
C ALA A 603 -44.92 -12.47 48.83
N ALA A 604 -44.36 -11.24 48.75
CA ALA A 604 -44.99 -10.06 49.36
C ALA A 604 -46.34 -9.73 48.73
N ALA A 605 -46.48 -9.84 47.41
CA ALA A 605 -47.76 -9.63 46.71
C ALA A 605 -48.83 -10.65 47.08
N ALA A 606 -48.48 -11.92 47.29
CA ALA A 606 -49.36 -12.96 47.72
C ALA A 606 -50.01 -12.69 49.12
N HIS A 607 -49.33 -11.81 49.88
CA HIS A 607 -49.76 -11.37 51.21
C HIS A 607 -50.33 -9.95 51.26
N GLY A 608 -50.76 -9.43 50.12
CA GLY A 608 -51.48 -8.16 50.02
C GLY A 608 -50.56 -6.88 50.00
N VAL A 609 -49.25 -7.04 49.84
CA VAL A 609 -48.35 -5.90 49.59
C VAL A 609 -48.18 -5.74 48.09
N THR A 610 -48.90 -4.79 47.51
CA THR A 610 -48.81 -4.53 46.06
C THR A 610 -47.44 -3.96 45.68
N ALA A 611 -46.70 -4.74 44.92
CA ALA A 611 -45.40 -4.32 44.37
C ALA A 611 -45.41 -4.58 42.86
N GLY A 612 -45.33 -3.51 42.07
CA GLY A 612 -45.23 -3.58 40.62
C GLY A 612 -43.89 -4.12 40.16
N ASP A 613 -43.74 -4.41 38.88
CA ASP A 613 -42.51 -5.01 38.31
C ASP A 613 -41.26 -4.16 38.46
N CYS A 614 -41.40 -2.86 38.57
CA CYS A 614 -40.34 -1.90 38.75
C CYS A 614 -40.14 -1.42 40.20
N THR A 615 -40.83 -2.02 41.19
CA THR A 615 -40.71 -1.60 42.59
C THR A 615 -39.28 -1.86 43.12
N PRO A 616 -38.55 -0.85 43.60
CA PRO A 616 -37.22 -1.05 44.19
C PRO A 616 -37.26 -1.82 45.52
N PRO A 617 -36.22 -2.54 45.94
CA PRO A 617 -36.18 -3.24 47.21
C PRO A 617 -36.46 -2.37 48.42
N ARG A 618 -35.97 -1.11 48.43
CA ARG A 618 -36.20 -0.14 49.51
C ARG A 618 -37.71 0.24 49.67
N THR A 619 -38.37 0.44 48.51
CA THR A 619 -39.79 0.76 48.53
C THR A 619 -40.63 -0.41 49.04
N LEU A 620 -40.25 -1.64 48.63
CA LEU A 620 -40.89 -2.85 49.15
C LEU A 620 -40.63 -3.04 50.66
N ALA A 621 -39.39 -2.73 51.11
CA ALA A 621 -39.02 -2.76 52.53
C ALA A 621 -39.85 -1.77 53.36
N ALA A 622 -40.01 -0.52 52.87
CA ALA A 622 -40.86 0.48 53.52
C ALA A 622 -42.34 0.08 53.61
N ALA A 623 -42.88 -0.51 52.52
CA ALA A 623 -44.28 -1.00 52.50
C ALA A 623 -44.49 -2.16 53.47
N LEU A 624 -43.56 -3.08 53.61
CA LEU A 624 -43.62 -4.19 54.57
C LEU A 624 -43.48 -3.70 56.01
N HIS A 625 -42.60 -2.73 56.26
CA HIS A 625 -42.45 -2.11 57.58
C HIS A 625 -43.72 -1.35 58.02
N ALA A 626 -44.33 -0.59 57.11
CA ALA A 626 -45.56 0.13 57.36
C ALA A 626 -46.77 -0.82 57.73
N ARG A 627 -46.76 -2.04 57.20
CA ARG A 627 -47.82 -3.01 57.41
C ARG A 627 -47.60 -3.87 58.65
N ALA A 628 -46.37 -4.30 58.95
CA ALA A 628 -46.08 -5.28 59.99
C ALA A 628 -45.21 -4.74 61.14
N GLY A 629 -44.86 -3.46 61.10
CA GLY A 629 -44.05 -2.80 62.11
C GLY A 629 -42.72 -3.48 62.39
N ALA A 630 -42.32 -3.58 63.63
CA ALA A 630 -41.06 -4.18 64.08
C ALA A 630 -40.89 -5.65 63.67
N ALA A 631 -41.98 -6.39 63.47
CA ALA A 631 -41.93 -7.77 63.01
C ALA A 631 -41.36 -7.93 61.60
N ALA A 632 -41.42 -6.88 60.74
CA ALA A 632 -40.85 -6.90 59.40
C ALA A 632 -39.33 -6.60 59.36
N GLU A 633 -38.72 -6.22 60.48
CA GLU A 633 -37.32 -5.80 60.53
C GLU A 633 -36.31 -6.77 59.87
N PRO A 634 -36.44 -8.11 60.07
CA PRO A 634 -35.54 -9.07 59.41
C PRO A 634 -35.68 -9.09 57.89
N VAL A 635 -36.92 -8.89 57.38
CA VAL A 635 -37.19 -8.82 55.94
C VAL A 635 -36.67 -7.52 55.34
N VAL A 636 -36.85 -6.41 56.06
CA VAL A 636 -36.36 -5.06 55.71
C VAL A 636 -34.83 -5.08 55.60
N ALA A 637 -34.16 -5.66 56.61
CA ALA A 637 -32.69 -5.80 56.59
C ALA A 637 -32.21 -6.61 55.38
N ALA A 638 -32.88 -7.74 55.04
CA ALA A 638 -32.52 -8.55 53.87
C ALA A 638 -32.77 -7.82 52.54
N LEU A 639 -33.81 -7.00 52.43
CA LEU A 639 -34.12 -6.20 51.25
C LEU A 639 -33.13 -5.05 51.10
N HIS A 640 -32.70 -4.40 52.17
CA HIS A 640 -31.63 -3.40 52.15
C HIS A 640 -30.29 -3.99 51.75
N ALA A 641 -29.98 -5.20 52.21
CA ALA A 641 -28.78 -5.92 51.81
C ALA A 641 -28.82 -6.30 50.31
N LEU A 642 -30.00 -6.74 49.79
CA LEU A 642 -30.19 -6.97 48.36
C LEU A 642 -30.03 -5.69 47.51
N ASP A 643 -30.52 -4.56 48.00
CA ASP A 643 -30.36 -3.26 47.36
C ASP A 643 -28.87 -2.83 47.32
N ALA A 644 -28.20 -2.94 48.47
CA ALA A 644 -26.78 -2.64 48.59
C ALA A 644 -25.89 -3.53 47.69
N LEU A 645 -26.23 -4.83 47.58
CA LEU A 645 -25.51 -5.75 46.71
C LEU A 645 -25.54 -5.35 45.22
N ARG A 646 -26.62 -4.66 44.79
CA ARG A 646 -26.75 -4.22 43.40
C ARG A 646 -26.30 -2.78 43.14
N TYR A 647 -26.53 -1.88 44.08
CA TYR A 647 -26.40 -0.44 43.87
C TYR A 647 -25.26 0.22 44.68
N ALA A 648 -24.64 -0.50 45.66
CA ALA A 648 -23.45 0.00 46.32
C ALA A 648 -22.27 0.02 45.34
N ARG A 649 -21.44 1.09 45.37
CA ARG A 649 -20.24 1.20 44.59
C ARG A 649 -19.24 0.15 45.04
N ASN A 650 -19.10 -0.91 44.25
CA ASN A 650 -17.98 -1.88 44.38
C ASN A 650 -17.00 -1.68 43.24
N ASP A 651 -15.82 -1.17 43.55
CA ASP A 651 -14.72 -0.90 42.60
C ASP A 651 -13.95 -2.15 42.17
N ALA A 652 -14.45 -3.37 42.38
CA ALA A 652 -13.73 -4.61 42.04
C ALA A 652 -14.42 -5.46 40.96
N PRO A 653 -13.73 -5.81 39.86
CA PRO A 653 -14.29 -6.56 38.72
C PRO A 653 -14.53 -8.07 38.97
N LEU A 654 -14.12 -8.62 40.11
CA LEU A 654 -14.23 -10.06 40.44
C LEU A 654 -15.57 -10.48 41.09
N ALA A 655 -16.51 -9.54 41.26
CA ALA A 655 -17.72 -9.75 42.07
C ALA A 655 -18.92 -10.40 41.36
N ARG A 656 -18.89 -10.67 40.02
CA ARG A 656 -20.10 -11.14 39.31
C ARG A 656 -20.59 -12.53 39.70
N HIS A 657 -19.72 -13.44 40.08
CA HIS A 657 -20.11 -14.80 40.49
C HIS A 657 -20.42 -14.92 41.99
N ALA A 658 -19.71 -14.16 42.83
CA ALA A 658 -20.00 -14.08 44.27
C ALA A 658 -21.36 -13.42 44.54
N THR A 659 -21.72 -12.36 43.79
CA THR A 659 -22.99 -11.63 43.89
C THR A 659 -24.23 -12.46 43.56
N SER A 660 -24.12 -13.45 42.67
CA SER A 660 -25.29 -14.31 42.30
C SER A 660 -25.63 -15.33 43.38
N ALA A 661 -24.65 -15.86 44.08
CA ALA A 661 -24.87 -16.79 45.20
C ALA A 661 -25.43 -16.03 46.43
N GLU A 662 -24.85 -14.85 46.67
CA GLU A 662 -25.26 -13.97 47.77
C GLU A 662 -26.66 -13.37 47.58
N ALA A 663 -27.02 -12.96 46.38
CA ALA A 663 -28.40 -12.55 46.07
C ALA A 663 -29.40 -13.66 46.33
N ARG A 664 -29.09 -14.91 45.97
CA ARG A 664 -29.93 -16.07 46.26
C ARG A 664 -30.03 -16.37 47.76
N ARG A 665 -28.93 -16.15 48.52
CA ARG A 665 -28.90 -16.31 49.98
C ARG A 665 -29.76 -15.25 50.64
N LEU A 666 -29.58 -13.98 50.30
CA LEU A 666 -30.36 -12.87 50.85
C LEU A 666 -31.86 -12.97 50.52
N ALA A 667 -32.20 -13.38 49.27
CA ALA A 667 -33.61 -13.63 48.89
C ALA A 667 -34.22 -14.79 49.68
N ARG A 668 -33.45 -15.86 49.98
CA ARG A 668 -33.91 -16.96 50.84
C ARG A 668 -34.14 -16.47 52.28
N ALA A 669 -33.22 -15.68 52.81
CA ALA A 669 -33.34 -15.07 54.13
C ALA A 669 -34.59 -14.19 54.23
N ALA A 670 -34.85 -13.33 53.21
CA ALA A 670 -36.04 -12.50 53.15
C ALA A 670 -37.34 -13.38 53.12
N LEU A 671 -37.35 -14.44 52.31
CA LEU A 671 -38.52 -15.37 52.24
C LEU A 671 -38.73 -16.12 53.53
N GLN A 672 -37.67 -16.55 54.21
CA GLN A 672 -37.80 -17.20 55.52
C GLN A 672 -38.31 -16.26 56.59
N ALA A 673 -37.81 -15.03 56.61
CA ALA A 673 -38.23 -13.99 57.53
C ALA A 673 -39.70 -13.50 57.29
N MET A 674 -40.19 -13.62 56.04
CA MET A 674 -41.60 -13.33 55.73
C MET A 674 -42.57 -14.38 56.26
N ARG A 675 -42.18 -15.65 56.40
CA ARG A 675 -43.11 -16.74 56.84
C ARG A 675 -43.87 -16.46 58.14
N PRO A 676 -43.22 -15.96 59.23
CA PRO A 676 -43.89 -15.63 60.44
C PRO A 676 -44.89 -14.42 60.34
N LEU A 677 -44.57 -13.49 59.38
CA LEU A 677 -45.41 -12.30 59.15
C LEU A 677 -46.79 -12.63 58.54
N PHE A 678 -46.91 -13.80 57.91
CA PHE A 678 -48.14 -14.25 57.25
C PHE A 678 -49.17 -14.92 58.19
N ASN A 679 -48.74 -15.27 59.41
CA ASN A 679 -49.54 -15.83 60.45
C ASN A 679 -50.07 -14.77 61.44
N LEU A 680 -49.73 -13.46 61.22
CA LEU A 680 -50.22 -12.37 62.02
C LEU A 680 -51.66 -11.95 61.55
N PRO A 681 -52.60 -11.71 62.43
CA PRO A 681 -53.96 -11.22 62.05
C PRO A 681 -53.77 -9.82 61.41
N LEU A 682 -54.46 -9.62 60.28
CA LEU A 682 -54.48 -8.36 59.56
C LEU A 682 -54.97 -7.26 60.50
N ARG A 683 -54.16 -6.30 60.84
CA ARG A 683 -54.56 -5.02 61.45
C ARG A 683 -54.90 -3.99 60.38
#